data_32d719a6a6e0d7949e02dd5aa8d1fc02
#
_entry.id   32d719a6a6e0d7949e02dd5aa8d1fc02
#
_cell.length_a   1.000
_cell.length_b   1.000
_cell.length_c   1.000
_cell.angle_alpha   90.00
_cell.angle_beta   90.00
_cell.angle_gamma   90.00
#
_symmetry.space_group_name_H-M   'P 1'
#
loop_
_entity.id
_entity.type
_entity.pdbx_description
1 polymer ?
#
loop_
_entity_poly.entity_id
_entity_poly.type
_entity_poly.pdbx_seq_one_letter_code
_entity_poly.pdbx_strand_id
1 'polypeptide(L)'
;HVKNSLHSCKLHKPMLKLFRNIVPICVIAAFLCLPMALFAQLSKVHYIPPISVTTQLGNSEPEDQFIYISTPSVNPITVVIKPVGAARSDYIYKTVSNNAPAEENIRLPGGVTSLIGMWDTQLVIPESLGAAILNDKGYIIEAEKPIYVSVRLQSQAQAGAIVSKGGAALSDSFLFGGFVNFNPIQVEYNNFFSVMAIEDDTEVTVEFPKGVALSNYRGSYPVSFKLEKNESFVGILEAVNDPNNIDGLIGGKLTSTKDVAVISGSTTGTNGTGMGHDYGIDQLVGTENAGKEFIFIRGESPKTVGGNPYYSIENIVLVPLVAGTTYVANNGPATPITGDYAVIEGDAYNNNDNMYVVTSDPVMAFQVIGGVPSRLNNPEPNQGMFVVPPLNCTAKGEINNIPFINRIGPTNPQNGGIGIVAETGNDVFLNGSLLNGAQSTENPNYVTYRISGLDQNLYDVNSTGELYVSYFTYRGSSTSGGFYSGFQSAPEFVFDVDLVALGPCLQNNLTLNASGVSGLDSFEWWYNPDAEEDPAKWQKIPSTANINSLTPSQIGWYQLRGVFFCGSISDTLISNPVYIGNCPEDNDDDGIPDNLDLDEDNDGVLDSEESGGGFVFNLSNPYDPRVPAITNKSVSLPPGYSVNSAVSLSSGSSIVGGNTGSITITIPANASAENNYTLNFSQPSNIQVSFLDASSRVDNEIIKIQTSDTNKTISLVNNENDFFVDTDFDGGFESGIAYYTNNSILGKFNPSVSGASDITVVG
;
A
#
# COMPACT_ATOMS: atom_id res chain seq x y z
N HIS A 1 63.14 66.69 12.84
CA HIS A 1 63.77 66.04 11.68
C HIS A 1 63.84 64.56 11.87
N VAL A 2 63.35 63.89 10.87
CA VAL A 2 63.35 62.48 10.51
C VAL A 2 61.99 61.85 10.66
N LYS A 3 61.43 61.44 9.51
CA LYS A 3 60.15 60.92 9.22
C LYS A 3 60.00 59.43 9.66
N ASN A 4 58.85 59.17 10.23
CA ASN A 4 58.26 57.84 10.46
C ASN A 4 58.02 57.08 9.17
N SER A 5 58.32 55.78 9.16
CA SER A 5 57.62 54.83 8.26
C SER A 5 56.97 53.77 9.08
N LEU A 6 55.60 53.83 9.17
CA LEU A 6 54.72 52.82 9.65
C LEU A 6 54.51 51.76 8.53
N HIS A 7 55.01 50.56 8.72
CA HIS A 7 54.67 49.44 7.88
C HIS A 7 53.38 48.84 8.42
N SER A 8 52.30 49.12 7.73
CA SER A 8 51.01 48.44 7.94
C SER A 8 51.06 47.03 7.36
N CYS A 9 50.93 46.06 8.19
CA CYS A 9 50.74 44.67 7.80
C CYS A 9 49.38 44.50 7.16
N LYS A 10 49.26 44.48 5.83
CA LYS A 10 48.07 44.17 5.09
C LYS A 10 47.83 42.64 5.18
N LEU A 11 46.94 42.23 6.04
CA LEU A 11 46.36 40.89 5.99
C LEU A 11 45.65 40.68 4.64
N HIS A 12 46.06 39.65 3.95
CA HIS A 12 45.60 39.34 2.59
C HIS A 12 44.09 39.01 2.59
N LYS A 13 43.35 39.80 1.84
CA LYS A 13 41.90 39.59 1.54
C LYS A 13 41.48 38.20 0.98
N PRO A 14 42.38 37.31 0.49
CA PRO A 14 41.94 36.01 0.01
C PRO A 14 41.56 35.01 1.12
N MET A 15 42.11 35.10 2.35
CA MET A 15 41.75 34.16 3.41
C MET A 15 40.30 34.37 3.95
N LEU A 16 39.85 35.62 3.98
CA LEU A 16 38.50 35.93 4.44
C LEU A 16 37.41 35.49 3.43
N LYS A 17 37.76 35.41 2.14
CA LYS A 17 36.83 34.87 1.12
C LYS A 17 36.76 33.35 1.15
N LEU A 18 37.85 32.68 1.53
CA LEU A 18 37.86 31.21 1.66
C LEU A 18 36.98 30.75 2.84
N PHE A 19 37.09 31.43 3.99
CA PHE A 19 36.25 31.12 5.17
C PHE A 19 34.75 31.43 4.95
N ARG A 20 34.46 32.45 4.13
CA ARG A 20 33.07 32.84 3.85
C ARG A 20 32.35 31.89 2.89
N ASN A 21 33.10 31.14 2.09
CA ASN A 21 32.54 30.16 1.15
C ASN A 21 32.57 28.72 1.70
N ILE A 22 33.39 28.43 2.71
CA ILE A 22 33.46 27.08 3.33
C ILE A 22 32.32 26.86 4.33
N VAL A 23 31.96 27.86 5.11
CA VAL A 23 30.87 27.74 6.09
C VAL A 23 29.51 27.46 5.44
N PRO A 24 29.07 28.11 4.36
CA PRO A 24 27.82 27.74 3.71
C PRO A 24 27.90 26.38 2.98
N ILE A 25 29.07 26.00 2.46
CA ILE A 25 29.25 24.68 1.81
C ILE A 25 29.19 23.54 2.87
N CYS A 26 29.79 23.72 4.04
CA CYS A 26 29.68 22.75 5.13
C CYS A 26 28.29 22.69 5.74
N VAL A 27 27.56 23.80 5.79
CA VAL A 27 26.16 23.83 6.26
C VAL A 27 25.21 23.21 5.21
N ILE A 28 25.44 23.46 3.93
CA ILE A 28 24.68 22.82 2.84
C ILE A 28 25.05 21.33 2.76
N ALA A 29 26.33 20.94 2.92
CA ALA A 29 26.69 19.53 2.97
C ALA A 29 26.19 18.81 4.24
N ALA A 30 26.06 19.51 5.38
CA ALA A 30 25.45 18.94 6.59
C ALA A 30 23.93 18.83 6.49
N PHE A 31 23.26 19.64 5.66
CA PHE A 31 21.82 19.48 5.36
C PHE A 31 21.53 18.43 4.28
N LEU A 32 22.53 18.06 3.46
CA LEU A 32 22.43 17.01 2.44
C LEU A 32 22.78 15.61 2.96
N CYS A 33 23.21 15.48 4.23
CA CYS A 33 23.50 14.22 4.90
C CYS A 33 22.49 13.89 6.00
N LEU A 34 21.22 14.24 5.83
CA LEU A 34 20.15 13.59 6.60
C LEU A 34 19.99 12.20 6.00
N PRO A 35 20.25 11.11 6.72
CA PRO A 35 19.91 9.79 6.24
C PRO A 35 18.38 9.77 6.05
N MET A 36 17.93 9.66 4.80
CA MET A 36 16.54 9.27 4.57
C MET A 36 16.41 7.83 5.05
N ALA A 37 15.92 7.70 6.25
CA ALA A 37 15.62 6.42 6.84
C ALA A 37 14.48 5.74 6.07
N LEU A 38 14.63 4.47 5.89
CA LEU A 38 13.71 3.62 5.15
C LEU A 38 13.00 2.65 6.05
N PHE A 39 11.72 2.49 5.76
CA PHE A 39 10.88 1.59 6.52
C PHE A 39 10.00 0.79 5.56
N ALA A 40 10.12 -0.51 5.58
CA ALA A 40 9.32 -1.43 4.80
C ALA A 40 7.80 -1.29 5.05
N GLN A 41 7.43 -0.84 6.24
CA GLN A 41 6.05 -0.57 6.65
C GLN A 41 5.62 0.87 6.34
N LEU A 42 6.53 1.70 5.88
CA LEU A 42 6.29 3.07 5.46
C LEU A 42 5.99 3.06 3.97
N SER A 43 4.73 3.19 3.59
CA SER A 43 4.26 3.10 2.20
C SER A 43 3.31 4.24 1.86
N LYS A 44 3.15 4.54 0.57
CA LYS A 44 2.13 5.49 0.10
C LYS A 44 0.74 4.87 0.06
N VAL A 45 0.65 3.56 -0.06
CA VAL A 45 -0.62 2.83 -0.15
C VAL A 45 -0.64 1.71 0.88
N HIS A 46 -1.76 1.62 1.60
CA HIS A 46 -2.03 0.55 2.57
C HIS A 46 -3.38 -0.07 2.28
N TYR A 47 -3.43 -1.39 2.25
CA TYR A 47 -4.64 -2.18 2.07
C TYR A 47 -5.03 -2.83 3.39
N ILE A 48 -6.26 -2.63 3.83
CA ILE A 48 -6.80 -3.18 5.07
C ILE A 48 -8.01 -4.07 4.74
N PRO A 49 -7.81 -5.37 4.56
CA PRO A 49 -8.89 -6.33 4.39
C PRO A 49 -9.88 -6.30 5.56
N PRO A 50 -11.16 -6.66 5.36
CA PRO A 50 -12.13 -6.73 6.43
C PRO A 50 -11.81 -7.88 7.41
N ILE A 51 -12.34 -7.78 8.63
CA ILE A 51 -12.19 -8.80 9.67
C ILE A 51 -13.54 -9.40 10.06
N SER A 52 -13.52 -10.66 10.52
CA SER A 52 -14.71 -11.31 11.05
C SER A 52 -14.86 -11.11 12.55
N VAL A 53 -16.08 -11.05 13.03
CA VAL A 53 -16.43 -11.13 14.46
C VAL A 53 -17.54 -12.15 14.68
N THR A 54 -17.63 -12.67 15.90
CA THR A 54 -18.69 -13.63 16.31
C THR A 54 -19.75 -12.98 17.18
N THR A 55 -20.99 -13.45 17.05
CA THR A 55 -22.11 -13.07 17.90
C THR A 55 -22.26 -14.00 19.12
N GLN A 56 -21.44 -15.03 19.21
CA GLN A 56 -21.54 -16.04 20.27
C GLN A 56 -21.07 -15.53 21.63
N LEU A 57 -20.17 -14.56 21.65
CA LEU A 57 -19.71 -13.87 22.84
C LEU A 57 -20.22 -12.43 22.80
N GLY A 58 -21.20 -12.09 23.61
CA GLY A 58 -21.96 -10.84 23.55
C GLY A 58 -21.18 -9.54 23.84
N ASN A 59 -19.86 -9.58 23.96
CA ASN A 59 -19.00 -8.44 24.23
C ASN A 59 -17.75 -8.46 23.34
N SER A 60 -17.79 -9.16 22.20
CA SER A 60 -16.64 -9.30 21.31
C SER A 60 -16.67 -8.33 20.11
N GLU A 61 -17.77 -7.59 19.96
CA GLU A 61 -17.84 -6.57 18.91
C GLU A 61 -16.92 -5.41 19.20
N PRO A 62 -16.10 -4.96 18.27
CA PRO A 62 -15.29 -3.76 18.47
C PRO A 62 -16.19 -2.51 18.50
N GLU A 63 -16.43 -2.01 19.69
CA GLU A 63 -17.18 -0.78 19.94
C GLU A 63 -16.40 0.46 19.50
N ASP A 64 -15.10 0.42 19.64
CA ASP A 64 -14.16 1.44 19.17
C ASP A 64 -13.32 0.89 17.99
N GLN A 65 -13.30 1.64 16.90
CA GLN A 65 -12.57 1.30 15.67
C GLN A 65 -11.89 2.55 15.15
N PHE A 66 -10.58 2.60 15.19
CA PHE A 66 -9.80 3.77 14.80
C PHE A 66 -8.67 3.43 13.85
N ILE A 67 -8.51 4.24 12.80
CA ILE A 67 -7.32 4.28 11.97
C ILE A 67 -6.39 5.37 12.50
N TYR A 68 -5.15 5.03 12.75
CA TYR A 68 -4.07 5.93 13.11
C TYR A 68 -3.10 6.06 11.97
N ILE A 69 -2.77 7.30 11.60
CA ILE A 69 -1.90 7.62 10.48
C ILE A 69 -0.81 8.58 10.94
N SER A 70 0.41 8.28 10.61
CA SER A 70 1.56 9.14 10.87
C SER A 70 2.55 9.13 9.71
N THR A 71 3.43 10.13 9.67
CA THR A 71 4.42 10.27 8.60
C THR A 71 5.68 10.94 9.14
N PRO A 72 6.87 10.59 8.65
CA PRO A 72 8.11 11.34 8.92
C PRO A 72 8.17 12.70 8.19
N SER A 73 7.24 12.98 7.26
CA SER A 73 7.24 14.22 6.49
C SER A 73 7.08 15.44 7.38
N VAL A 74 8.03 16.37 7.33
CA VAL A 74 7.96 17.66 8.05
C VAL A 74 6.85 18.55 7.48
N ASN A 75 6.71 18.56 6.15
CA ASN A 75 5.63 19.28 5.49
C ASN A 75 4.32 18.50 5.62
N PRO A 76 3.20 19.17 5.86
CA PRO A 76 1.88 18.54 5.81
C PRO A 76 1.64 17.86 4.46
N ILE A 77 1.08 16.67 4.50
CA ILE A 77 0.69 15.89 3.31
C ILE A 77 -0.77 15.49 3.41
N THR A 78 -1.41 15.30 2.28
CA THR A 78 -2.78 14.80 2.20
C THR A 78 -2.76 13.27 2.24
N VAL A 79 -3.70 12.71 3.02
CA VAL A 79 -4.00 11.29 3.07
C VAL A 79 -5.47 11.09 2.78
N VAL A 80 -5.78 10.11 1.95
CA VAL A 80 -7.15 9.73 1.59
C VAL A 80 -7.43 8.33 2.15
N ILE A 81 -8.46 8.21 3.00
CA ILE A 81 -8.98 6.94 3.45
C ILE A 81 -10.19 6.60 2.58
N LYS A 82 -10.09 5.53 1.81
CA LYS A 82 -11.10 5.09 0.85
C LYS A 82 -11.79 3.84 1.39
N PRO A 83 -13.05 3.91 1.85
CA PRO A 83 -13.83 2.70 2.09
C PRO A 83 -14.04 1.98 0.75
N VAL A 84 -13.77 0.69 0.69
CA VAL A 84 -13.96 -0.11 -0.53
C VAL A 84 -15.44 -0.09 -0.95
N GLY A 85 -15.69 0.09 -2.24
CA GLY A 85 -17.04 0.18 -2.81
C GLY A 85 -17.76 1.52 -2.57
N ALA A 86 -17.16 2.45 -1.82
CA ALA A 86 -17.77 3.75 -1.54
C ALA A 86 -17.58 4.75 -2.68
N ALA A 87 -18.55 5.66 -2.85
CA ALA A 87 -18.40 6.77 -3.78
C ALA A 87 -17.31 7.74 -3.31
N ARG A 88 -16.68 8.46 -4.24
CA ARG A 88 -15.62 9.44 -3.92
C ARG A 88 -16.06 10.51 -2.90
N SER A 89 -17.35 10.87 -2.89
CA SER A 89 -17.94 11.76 -1.88
C SER A 89 -17.81 11.27 -0.44
N ASP A 90 -17.63 9.96 -0.25
CA ASP A 90 -17.56 9.31 1.04
C ASP A 90 -16.11 9.04 1.49
N TYR A 91 -15.13 9.44 0.68
CA TYR A 91 -13.72 9.37 1.01
C TYR A 91 -13.39 10.36 2.12
N ILE A 92 -12.54 9.94 3.04
CA ILE A 92 -12.13 10.73 4.19
C ILE A 92 -10.74 11.29 3.93
N TYR A 93 -10.62 12.62 3.93
CA TYR A 93 -9.37 13.32 3.72
C TYR A 93 -8.77 13.76 5.04
N LYS A 94 -7.48 13.51 5.23
CA LYS A 94 -6.70 13.92 6.40
C LYS A 94 -5.44 14.65 5.97
N THR A 95 -5.02 15.61 6.77
CA THR A 95 -3.70 16.23 6.63
C THR A 95 -2.84 15.77 7.79
N VAL A 96 -1.66 15.22 7.49
CA VAL A 96 -0.71 14.70 8.49
C VAL A 96 0.68 15.27 8.27
N SER A 97 1.45 15.37 9.35
CA SER A 97 2.89 15.71 9.31
C SER A 97 3.61 15.01 10.47
N ASN A 98 4.93 15.13 10.52
CA ASN A 98 5.75 14.46 11.54
C ASN A 98 5.39 14.84 13.00
N ASN A 99 4.73 15.95 13.21
CA ASN A 99 4.27 16.42 14.55
C ASN A 99 2.74 16.46 14.70
N ALA A 100 2.00 16.09 13.65
CA ALA A 100 0.54 16.10 13.62
C ALA A 100 0.00 14.82 12.98
N PRO A 101 0.05 13.67 13.69
CA PRO A 101 -0.57 12.43 13.24
C PRO A 101 -2.10 12.55 13.24
N ALA A 102 -2.75 11.74 12.42
CA ALA A 102 -4.21 11.66 12.39
C ALA A 102 -4.74 10.46 13.17
N GLU A 103 -5.90 10.64 13.76
CA GLU A 103 -6.76 9.61 14.35
C GLU A 103 -8.13 9.73 13.69
N GLU A 104 -8.61 8.67 13.05
CA GLU A 104 -9.91 8.62 12.41
C GLU A 104 -10.80 7.55 13.00
N ASN A 105 -11.98 7.96 13.44
CA ASN A 105 -13.00 7.04 13.90
C ASN A 105 -13.74 6.45 12.70
N ILE A 106 -13.49 5.19 12.41
CA ILE A 106 -14.15 4.45 11.31
C ILE A 106 -15.41 3.70 11.74
N ARG A 107 -15.85 3.94 12.95
CA ARG A 107 -17.15 3.51 13.42
C ARG A 107 -18.24 4.19 12.61
N LEU A 108 -19.40 3.52 12.45
CA LEU A 108 -20.51 4.04 11.67
C LEU A 108 -20.89 5.49 12.02
N PRO A 109 -21.19 6.34 11.03
CA PRO A 109 -21.65 7.71 11.26
C PRO A 109 -22.94 7.72 12.10
N GLY A 110 -23.08 8.72 12.97
CA GLY A 110 -24.31 8.95 13.71
C GLY A 110 -24.27 8.69 15.22
N GLY A 111 -23.07 8.47 15.77
CA GLY A 111 -22.90 8.44 17.25
C GLY A 111 -23.59 7.27 17.93
N VAL A 112 -23.71 6.16 17.26
CA VAL A 112 -24.24 4.91 17.86
C VAL A 112 -23.35 4.53 19.02
N THR A 113 -23.89 4.54 20.24
CA THR A 113 -23.15 4.28 21.47
C THR A 113 -22.95 2.80 21.76
N SER A 114 -23.62 1.93 20.99
CA SER A 114 -23.49 0.47 21.05
C SER A 114 -23.62 -0.12 19.67
N LEU A 115 -22.70 -1.00 19.31
CA LEU A 115 -22.75 -1.79 18.07
C LEU A 115 -23.53 -3.10 18.26
N ILE A 116 -24.20 -3.30 19.37
CA ILE A 116 -24.99 -4.51 19.61
C ILE A 116 -26.01 -4.67 18.48
N GLY A 117 -25.82 -5.70 17.67
CA GLY A 117 -26.62 -5.98 16.47
C GLY A 117 -26.21 -5.23 15.21
N MET A 118 -25.11 -4.47 15.21
CA MET A 118 -24.55 -3.75 14.04
C MET A 118 -23.18 -4.31 13.65
N TRP A 119 -23.11 -5.60 13.44
CA TRP A 119 -21.89 -6.33 13.11
C TRP A 119 -21.33 -6.01 11.71
N ASP A 120 -22.21 -5.60 10.81
CA ASP A 120 -21.84 -5.29 9.45
C ASP A 120 -21.42 -3.82 9.36
N THR A 121 -20.12 -3.58 9.43
CA THR A 121 -19.50 -2.26 9.19
C THR A 121 -18.56 -2.33 7.99
N GLN A 122 -17.91 -1.24 7.63
CA GLN A 122 -16.92 -1.24 6.55
C GLN A 122 -15.74 -2.17 6.81
N LEU A 123 -15.26 -2.25 8.07
CA LEU A 123 -14.13 -3.10 8.46
C LEU A 123 -14.56 -4.49 8.96
N VAL A 124 -15.68 -4.56 9.66
CA VAL A 124 -16.09 -5.74 10.42
C VAL A 124 -17.27 -6.38 9.74
N ILE A 125 -17.20 -7.69 9.50
CA ILE A 125 -18.29 -8.48 8.93
C ILE A 125 -18.81 -9.51 9.93
N PRO A 126 -20.11 -9.81 9.91
CA PRO A 126 -20.67 -10.94 10.66
C PRO A 126 -20.25 -12.28 10.03
N GLU A 127 -20.28 -13.32 10.85
CA GLU A 127 -19.98 -14.70 10.43
C GLU A 127 -20.82 -15.16 9.24
N SER A 128 -22.04 -14.63 9.10
CA SER A 128 -22.96 -14.95 7.99
C SER A 128 -22.49 -14.50 6.62
N LEU A 129 -21.56 -13.52 6.55
CA LEU A 129 -20.93 -13.05 5.32
C LEU A 129 -19.61 -13.77 5.03
N GLY A 130 -19.19 -14.71 5.88
CA GLY A 130 -18.01 -15.54 5.61
C GLY A 130 -18.18 -16.38 4.35
N ALA A 131 -17.07 -16.64 3.67
CA ALA A 131 -16.98 -17.38 2.41
C ALA A 131 -17.75 -16.77 1.22
N ALA A 132 -18.01 -15.46 1.28
CA ALA A 132 -18.56 -14.68 0.17
C ALA A 132 -17.48 -13.75 -0.40
N ILE A 133 -17.60 -13.39 -1.68
CA ILE A 133 -16.84 -12.31 -2.29
C ILE A 133 -17.48 -10.99 -1.86
N LEU A 134 -16.69 -10.08 -1.31
CA LEU A 134 -17.12 -8.81 -0.74
C LEU A 134 -16.46 -7.67 -1.54
N ASN A 135 -17.27 -6.86 -2.19
CA ASN A 135 -16.82 -5.73 -3.01
C ASN A 135 -17.04 -4.36 -2.34
N ASP A 136 -17.50 -4.36 -1.08
CA ASP A 136 -17.86 -3.17 -0.32
C ASP A 136 -17.26 -3.17 1.10
N LYS A 137 -16.20 -3.94 1.36
CA LYS A 137 -15.61 -4.13 2.70
C LYS A 137 -14.10 -3.92 2.71
N GLY A 138 -13.61 -3.31 3.80
CA GLY A 138 -12.21 -2.98 3.98
C GLY A 138 -11.89 -1.54 3.60
N TYR A 139 -10.61 -1.17 3.67
CA TYR A 139 -10.13 0.18 3.39
C TYR A 139 -8.87 0.16 2.54
N ILE A 140 -8.75 1.17 1.69
CA ILE A 140 -7.51 1.54 1.01
C ILE A 140 -7.12 2.92 1.52
N ILE A 141 -5.86 3.09 1.94
CA ILE A 141 -5.37 4.35 2.49
C ILE A 141 -4.20 4.80 1.62
N GLU A 142 -4.34 5.94 1.00
CA GLU A 142 -3.36 6.50 0.06
C GLU A 142 -2.84 7.84 0.55
N ALA A 143 -1.58 8.15 0.25
CA ALA A 143 -0.96 9.41 0.63
C ALA A 143 0.05 9.90 -0.41
N GLU A 144 0.26 11.21 -0.47
CA GLU A 144 1.25 11.86 -1.32
C GLU A 144 2.68 11.39 -1.03
N LYS A 145 2.98 11.13 0.24
CA LYS A 145 4.26 10.61 0.73
C LYS A 145 4.05 9.41 1.64
N PRO A 146 5.08 8.58 1.85
CA PRO A 146 4.95 7.40 2.70
C PRO A 146 4.44 7.71 4.11
N ILE A 147 3.56 6.85 4.59
CA ILE A 147 2.89 6.93 5.89
C ILE A 147 2.98 5.61 6.64
N TYR A 148 2.82 5.66 7.96
CA TYR A 148 2.50 4.50 8.79
C TYR A 148 1.00 4.44 9.03
N VAL A 149 0.43 3.25 9.00
CA VAL A 149 -0.98 3.02 9.28
C VAL A 149 -1.14 1.91 10.30
N SER A 150 -1.96 2.13 11.30
CA SER A 150 -2.45 1.07 12.18
C SER A 150 -3.94 1.21 12.44
N VAL A 151 -4.62 0.07 12.52
CA VAL A 151 -6.03 -0.01 12.94
C VAL A 151 -6.07 -0.57 14.35
N ARG A 152 -6.76 0.11 15.27
CA ARG A 152 -6.91 -0.35 16.65
C ARG A 152 -8.37 -0.48 17.01
N LEU A 153 -8.66 -1.57 17.67
CA LEU A 153 -10.00 -2.03 18.00
C LEU A 153 -10.11 -2.20 19.51
N GLN A 154 -11.25 -1.85 20.05
CA GLN A 154 -11.58 -2.09 21.47
C GLN A 154 -13.03 -2.52 21.58
N SER A 155 -13.27 -3.58 22.33
CA SER A 155 -14.55 -3.87 22.94
C SER A 155 -14.35 -3.91 24.47
N GLN A 156 -15.37 -4.07 25.25
CA GLN A 156 -15.30 -3.96 26.72
C GLN A 156 -13.95 -4.34 27.37
N ALA A 157 -13.59 -5.63 27.34
CA ALA A 157 -12.35 -6.16 27.93
C ALA A 157 -11.37 -6.69 26.90
N GLN A 158 -11.65 -6.51 25.62
CA GLN A 158 -10.83 -6.98 24.50
C GLN A 158 -10.26 -5.82 23.72
N ALA A 159 -9.04 -5.96 23.24
CA ALA A 159 -8.40 -5.01 22.34
C ALA A 159 -7.62 -5.74 21.25
N GLY A 160 -7.50 -5.12 20.10
CA GLY A 160 -6.75 -5.64 18.97
C GLY A 160 -6.07 -4.54 18.19
N ALA A 161 -5.04 -4.91 17.46
CA ALA A 161 -4.37 -4.02 16.54
C ALA A 161 -3.98 -4.74 15.27
N ILE A 162 -4.06 -4.03 14.16
CA ILE A 162 -3.50 -4.40 12.88
C ILE A 162 -2.52 -3.30 12.53
N VAL A 163 -1.23 -3.59 12.56
CA VAL A 163 -0.22 -2.67 12.04
C VAL A 163 -0.01 -3.00 10.58
N SER A 164 -0.39 -2.08 9.70
CA SER A 164 -0.21 -2.30 8.28
C SER A 164 1.27 -2.36 7.92
N LYS A 165 1.63 -3.36 7.12
CA LYS A 165 3.02 -3.60 6.69
C LYS A 165 3.33 -2.91 5.35
N GLY A 166 2.40 -2.09 4.82
CA GLY A 166 2.61 -1.40 3.54
C GLY A 166 2.96 -2.36 2.41
N GLY A 167 3.99 -2.04 1.65
CA GLY A 167 4.45 -2.91 0.57
C GLY A 167 4.89 -4.31 1.01
N ALA A 168 5.40 -4.47 2.25
CA ALA A 168 5.78 -5.79 2.77
C ALA A 168 4.59 -6.73 3.05
N ALA A 169 3.36 -6.21 3.06
CA ALA A 169 2.14 -7.00 3.18
C ALA A 169 1.61 -7.53 1.86
N LEU A 170 2.19 -7.11 0.73
CA LEU A 170 1.78 -7.52 -0.60
C LEU A 170 2.65 -8.67 -1.09
N SER A 171 2.05 -9.80 -1.38
CA SER A 171 2.73 -11.00 -1.85
C SER A 171 1.73 -11.96 -2.49
N ASP A 172 2.25 -12.94 -3.20
CA ASP A 172 1.49 -14.07 -3.77
C ASP A 172 1.53 -15.35 -2.90
N SER A 173 2.25 -15.32 -1.76
CA SER A 173 2.43 -16.49 -0.90
C SER A 173 2.50 -16.13 0.59
N PHE A 174 1.62 -16.75 1.40
CA PHE A 174 1.54 -16.51 2.84
C PHE A 174 1.42 -17.82 3.62
N LEU A 175 1.94 -17.81 4.87
CA LEU A 175 1.69 -18.83 5.88
C LEU A 175 0.92 -18.21 7.06
N PHE A 176 -0.17 -18.86 7.45
CA PHE A 176 -1.00 -18.37 8.54
C PHE A 176 -0.41 -18.72 9.90
N GLY A 177 -0.45 -17.73 10.81
CA GLY A 177 -0.32 -17.94 12.24
C GLY A 177 -1.67 -17.76 12.94
N GLY A 178 -1.69 -17.98 14.23
CA GLY A 178 -2.90 -17.87 15.03
C GLY A 178 -2.65 -18.24 16.49
N PHE A 179 -3.69 -18.12 17.30
CA PHE A 179 -3.69 -18.69 18.64
C PHE A 179 -3.75 -20.21 18.57
N VAL A 180 -2.98 -20.86 19.44
CA VAL A 180 -3.25 -22.23 19.82
C VAL A 180 -4.31 -22.20 20.91
N ASN A 181 -5.55 -22.21 20.50
CA ASN A 181 -6.68 -22.01 21.41
C ASN A 181 -6.77 -23.12 22.47
N PHE A 182 -7.34 -22.79 23.61
CA PHE A 182 -7.54 -23.74 24.70
C PHE A 182 -8.51 -24.85 24.32
N ASN A 183 -8.19 -26.08 24.69
CA ASN A 183 -9.03 -27.26 24.46
C ASN A 183 -9.90 -27.54 25.72
N PRO A 184 -11.21 -27.82 25.62
CA PRO A 184 -11.96 -28.09 24.38
C PRO A 184 -12.29 -26.84 23.59
N ILE A 185 -12.56 -27.01 22.29
CA ILE A 185 -13.00 -25.95 21.42
C ILE A 185 -14.30 -25.33 21.95
N GLN A 186 -14.37 -24.00 21.90
CA GLN A 186 -15.51 -23.23 22.38
C GLN A 186 -16.24 -22.60 21.17
N VAL A 187 -17.55 -22.47 21.27
CA VAL A 187 -18.40 -21.96 20.17
C VAL A 187 -18.12 -20.51 19.82
N GLU A 188 -17.55 -19.74 20.73
CA GLU A 188 -17.17 -18.36 20.57
C GLU A 188 -15.82 -18.16 19.85
N TYR A 189 -15.03 -19.20 19.62
CA TYR A 189 -13.78 -19.05 18.88
C TYR A 189 -14.04 -18.63 17.44
N ASN A 190 -13.45 -17.52 17.04
CA ASN A 190 -13.57 -16.95 15.70
C ASN A 190 -12.18 -16.81 15.07
N ASN A 191 -11.65 -17.93 14.59
CA ASN A 191 -10.41 -17.96 13.82
C ASN A 191 -10.74 -17.70 12.35
N PHE A 192 -9.98 -16.81 11.70
CA PHE A 192 -10.24 -16.45 10.32
C PHE A 192 -8.98 -16.04 9.58
N PHE A 193 -9.06 -16.05 8.26
CA PHE A 193 -8.18 -15.33 7.36
C PHE A 193 -9.01 -14.41 6.45
N SER A 194 -8.44 -13.32 6.03
CA SER A 194 -9.05 -12.36 5.13
C SER A 194 -8.06 -11.98 4.05
N VAL A 195 -8.52 -11.92 2.81
CA VAL A 195 -7.71 -11.64 1.63
C VAL A 195 -8.35 -10.50 0.86
N MET A 196 -7.57 -9.53 0.40
CA MET A 196 -8.00 -8.47 -0.50
C MET A 196 -7.09 -8.45 -1.73
N ALA A 197 -7.66 -8.54 -2.92
CA ALA A 197 -6.90 -8.40 -4.16
C ALA A 197 -6.55 -6.94 -4.44
N ILE A 198 -5.36 -6.70 -4.98
CA ILE A 198 -4.92 -5.36 -5.41
C ILE A 198 -5.01 -5.19 -6.92
N GLU A 199 -5.24 -6.28 -7.65
CA GLU A 199 -5.39 -6.33 -9.10
C GLU A 199 -6.59 -7.19 -9.48
N ASP A 200 -7.14 -6.91 -10.68
CA ASP A 200 -8.21 -7.72 -11.24
C ASP A 200 -7.73 -9.13 -11.58
N ASP A 201 -8.67 -10.06 -11.76
CA ASP A 201 -8.40 -11.42 -12.21
C ASP A 201 -7.40 -12.20 -11.32
N THR A 202 -7.45 -11.97 -10.01
CA THR A 202 -6.56 -12.61 -9.02
C THR A 202 -7.16 -13.93 -8.55
N GLU A 203 -6.54 -15.05 -8.91
CA GLU A 203 -6.92 -16.37 -8.42
C GLU A 203 -6.19 -16.68 -7.11
N VAL A 204 -6.93 -17.11 -6.10
CA VAL A 204 -6.42 -17.42 -4.76
C VAL A 204 -6.72 -18.86 -4.41
N THR A 205 -5.74 -19.55 -3.85
CA THR A 205 -5.89 -20.92 -3.31
C THR A 205 -5.38 -20.97 -1.87
N VAL A 206 -6.19 -21.56 -0.98
CA VAL A 206 -5.84 -21.74 0.43
C VAL A 206 -5.87 -23.22 0.80
N GLU A 207 -4.76 -23.70 1.32
CA GLU A 207 -4.56 -25.07 1.79
C GLU A 207 -4.36 -25.08 3.31
N PHE A 208 -4.95 -26.04 4.00
CA PHE A 208 -4.78 -26.22 5.43
C PHE A 208 -4.10 -27.55 5.70
N PRO A 209 -3.15 -27.61 6.66
CA PRO A 209 -2.44 -28.84 6.99
C PRO A 209 -3.35 -29.88 7.65
N LYS A 210 -4.43 -29.43 8.30
CA LYS A 210 -5.47 -30.26 8.90
C LYS A 210 -6.78 -30.09 8.13
N GLY A 211 -7.63 -31.10 8.16
CA GLY A 211 -8.97 -30.97 7.64
C GLY A 211 -9.76 -29.99 8.50
N VAL A 212 -10.05 -28.81 7.98
CA VAL A 212 -10.84 -27.75 8.62
C VAL A 212 -12.08 -27.49 7.79
N ALA A 213 -13.18 -27.09 8.44
CA ALA A 213 -14.38 -26.60 7.78
C ALA A 213 -14.43 -25.07 7.88
N LEU A 214 -14.82 -24.41 6.80
CA LEU A 214 -15.12 -22.97 6.81
C LEU A 214 -16.62 -22.76 6.90
N SER A 215 -17.02 -21.85 7.77
CA SER A 215 -18.42 -21.40 7.90
C SER A 215 -18.94 -20.89 6.56
N ASN A 216 -20.12 -21.37 6.17
CA ASN A 216 -20.82 -21.03 4.92
C ASN A 216 -20.11 -21.46 3.62
N TYR A 217 -18.93 -22.03 3.64
CA TYR A 217 -18.25 -22.50 2.43
C TYR A 217 -18.90 -23.79 1.91
N ARG A 218 -19.19 -23.81 0.59
CA ARG A 218 -19.83 -24.94 -0.09
C ARG A 218 -18.96 -25.54 -1.20
N GLY A 219 -17.77 -24.98 -1.40
CA GLY A 219 -16.82 -25.44 -2.41
C GLY A 219 -16.02 -26.68 -1.99
N SER A 220 -15.10 -27.10 -2.85
CA SER A 220 -14.13 -28.16 -2.57
C SER A 220 -12.91 -27.59 -1.84
N TYR A 221 -12.17 -28.49 -1.17
CA TYR A 221 -10.87 -28.18 -0.60
C TYR A 221 -9.77 -28.74 -1.53
N PRO A 222 -8.62 -28.04 -1.75
CA PRO A 222 -8.31 -26.72 -1.19
C PRO A 222 -9.32 -25.64 -1.57
N VAL A 223 -9.44 -24.62 -0.73
CA VAL A 223 -10.35 -23.50 -0.97
C VAL A 223 -9.80 -22.66 -2.10
N SER A 224 -10.58 -22.47 -3.17
CA SER A 224 -10.15 -21.64 -4.31
C SER A 224 -11.27 -20.68 -4.70
N PHE A 225 -10.88 -19.45 -5.01
CA PHE A 225 -11.79 -18.38 -5.43
C PHE A 225 -11.02 -17.37 -6.29
N LYS A 226 -11.77 -16.55 -7.03
CA LYS A 226 -11.25 -15.46 -7.83
C LYS A 226 -11.73 -14.13 -7.26
N LEU A 227 -10.88 -13.13 -7.27
CA LEU A 227 -11.16 -11.76 -6.84
C LEU A 227 -10.84 -10.78 -7.96
N GLU A 228 -11.68 -9.78 -8.10
CA GLU A 228 -11.36 -8.57 -8.85
C GLU A 228 -10.70 -7.55 -7.91
N LYS A 229 -10.11 -6.51 -8.46
CA LYS A 229 -9.40 -5.46 -7.70
C LYS A 229 -10.26 -4.92 -6.56
N ASN A 230 -9.67 -4.85 -5.38
CA ASN A 230 -10.29 -4.40 -4.13
C ASN A 230 -11.38 -5.33 -3.57
N GLU A 231 -11.71 -6.41 -4.24
CA GLU A 231 -12.59 -7.42 -3.64
C GLU A 231 -11.87 -8.19 -2.54
N SER A 232 -12.66 -8.66 -1.59
CA SER A 232 -12.15 -9.42 -0.44
C SER A 232 -12.89 -10.73 -0.27
N PHE A 233 -12.20 -11.70 0.33
CA PHE A 233 -12.77 -12.96 0.80
C PHE A 233 -12.36 -13.19 2.25
N VAL A 234 -13.34 -13.58 3.10
CA VAL A 234 -13.07 -13.90 4.51
C VAL A 234 -13.44 -15.35 4.77
N GLY A 235 -12.43 -16.17 5.03
CA GLY A 235 -12.62 -17.55 5.43
C GLY A 235 -12.64 -17.68 6.94
N ILE A 236 -13.75 -18.10 7.52
CA ILE A 236 -13.97 -18.25 8.97
C ILE A 236 -13.99 -19.73 9.28
N LEU A 237 -13.16 -20.20 10.22
CA LEU A 237 -13.15 -21.58 10.64
C LEU A 237 -14.40 -21.90 11.49
N GLU A 238 -15.09 -22.96 11.15
CA GLU A 238 -16.27 -23.38 11.89
C GLU A 238 -15.89 -23.86 13.30
N ALA A 239 -16.33 -23.12 14.33
CA ALA A 239 -15.95 -23.42 15.71
C ALA A 239 -16.67 -24.66 16.28
N VAL A 240 -17.87 -24.94 15.79
CA VAL A 240 -18.71 -26.01 16.36
C VAL A 240 -18.40 -27.34 15.69
N ASN A 241 -18.16 -28.37 16.50
CA ASN A 241 -18.00 -29.78 16.08
C ASN A 241 -16.73 -30.13 15.28
N ASP A 242 -15.80 -29.20 15.08
CA ASP A 242 -14.52 -29.53 14.46
C ASP A 242 -13.34 -29.29 15.42
N PRO A 243 -12.79 -30.33 16.05
CA PRO A 243 -11.67 -30.20 16.97
C PRO A 243 -10.39 -29.67 16.32
N ASN A 244 -10.28 -29.71 14.98
CA ASN A 244 -9.15 -29.16 14.26
C ASN A 244 -9.11 -27.63 14.31
N ASN A 245 -10.23 -26.98 14.54
CA ASN A 245 -10.33 -25.52 14.56
C ASN A 245 -9.73 -24.87 15.82
N ILE A 246 -9.27 -25.63 16.80
CA ILE A 246 -8.48 -25.13 17.94
C ILE A 246 -7.22 -24.42 17.43
N ASP A 247 -6.54 -25.01 16.48
CA ASP A 247 -5.29 -24.55 15.89
C ASP A 247 -5.25 -24.69 14.34
N GLY A 248 -6.36 -25.04 13.73
CA GLY A 248 -6.46 -25.42 12.32
C GLY A 248 -6.12 -24.31 11.32
N LEU A 249 -6.08 -23.05 11.75
CA LEU A 249 -5.58 -21.94 10.96
C LEU A 249 -4.04 -22.00 10.79
N ILE A 250 -3.33 -22.43 11.83
CA ILE A 250 -1.86 -22.35 11.89
C ILE A 250 -1.22 -23.31 10.89
N GLY A 251 -0.28 -22.80 10.09
CA GLY A 251 0.38 -23.54 9.02
C GLY A 251 -0.45 -23.63 7.73
N GLY A 252 -1.66 -23.02 7.70
CA GLY A 252 -2.41 -22.83 6.46
C GLY A 252 -1.60 -22.00 5.48
N LYS A 253 -1.63 -22.38 4.20
CA LYS A 253 -0.89 -21.74 3.12
C LYS A 253 -1.85 -21.09 2.14
N LEU A 254 -1.63 -19.82 1.84
CA LEU A 254 -2.29 -19.11 0.76
C LEU A 254 -1.31 -18.90 -0.38
N THR A 255 -1.77 -19.14 -1.60
CA THR A 255 -1.08 -18.75 -2.84
C THR A 255 -2.05 -18.04 -3.77
N SER A 256 -1.54 -17.07 -4.52
CA SER A 256 -2.33 -16.32 -5.50
C SER A 256 -1.55 -16.12 -6.80
N THR A 257 -2.26 -15.77 -7.86
CA THR A 257 -1.61 -15.49 -9.16
C THR A 257 -1.03 -14.09 -9.25
N LYS A 258 -1.49 -13.18 -8.37
CA LYS A 258 -1.03 -11.79 -8.24
C LYS A 258 -0.97 -11.43 -6.76
N ASP A 259 -0.30 -10.36 -6.43
CA ASP A 259 -0.15 -9.91 -5.05
C ASP A 259 -1.51 -9.63 -4.39
N VAL A 260 -1.63 -10.01 -3.13
CA VAL A 260 -2.80 -9.76 -2.28
C VAL A 260 -2.36 -9.25 -0.91
N ALA A 261 -3.27 -8.58 -0.20
CA ALA A 261 -3.09 -8.23 1.21
C ALA A 261 -3.86 -9.24 2.08
N VAL A 262 -3.23 -9.70 3.16
CA VAL A 262 -3.79 -10.76 4.02
C VAL A 262 -3.76 -10.36 5.49
N ILE A 263 -4.89 -10.61 6.20
CA ILE A 263 -4.98 -10.56 7.67
C ILE A 263 -5.33 -11.96 8.15
N SER A 264 -4.74 -12.41 9.23
CA SER A 264 -5.14 -13.66 9.88
C SER A 264 -5.11 -13.56 11.40
N GLY A 265 -5.78 -14.50 12.04
CA GLY A 265 -5.80 -14.65 13.48
C GLY A 265 -7.18 -14.98 14.05
N SER A 266 -7.48 -14.41 15.22
CA SER A 266 -8.76 -14.65 15.91
C SER A 266 -9.27 -13.35 16.51
N THR A 267 -10.55 -13.05 16.33
CA THR A 267 -11.23 -11.96 17.04
C THR A 267 -11.87 -12.42 18.35
N THR A 268 -11.95 -13.71 18.55
CA THR A 268 -12.31 -14.32 19.83
C THR A 268 -11.55 -15.63 19.95
N GLY A 269 -10.44 -15.59 20.64
CA GLY A 269 -9.59 -16.76 20.88
C GLY A 269 -8.89 -16.66 22.23
N THR A 270 -8.26 -17.74 22.66
CA THR A 270 -7.53 -17.76 23.92
C THR A 270 -6.30 -18.64 23.82
N ASN A 271 -5.20 -18.17 24.34
CA ASN A 271 -3.91 -18.85 24.34
C ASN A 271 -3.47 -19.17 25.76
N GLY A 272 -4.31 -19.74 26.56
CA GLY A 272 -4.04 -20.01 27.97
C GLY A 272 -4.96 -21.06 28.56
N THR A 273 -5.60 -20.75 29.69
CA THR A 273 -6.49 -21.69 30.38
C THR A 273 -7.95 -21.64 29.87
N GLY A 274 -8.22 -20.84 28.85
CA GLY A 274 -9.55 -20.69 28.27
C GLY A 274 -10.43 -19.62 28.95
N MET A 275 -9.85 -18.79 29.79
CA MET A 275 -10.56 -17.78 30.58
C MET A 275 -10.52 -16.38 29.99
N GLY A 276 -9.48 -16.05 29.20
CA GLY A 276 -9.29 -14.73 28.59
C GLY A 276 -9.44 -14.82 27.07
N HIS A 277 -10.47 -14.19 26.51
CA HIS A 277 -10.65 -14.09 25.07
C HIS A 277 -10.23 -12.71 24.56
N ASP A 278 -9.50 -12.64 23.45
CA ASP A 278 -9.07 -11.36 22.87
C ASP A 278 -8.89 -11.44 21.36
N TYR A 279 -8.51 -10.31 20.75
CA TYR A 279 -8.19 -10.18 19.34
C TYR A 279 -6.70 -10.47 19.11
N GLY A 280 -6.37 -11.68 18.75
CA GLY A 280 -5.04 -12.05 18.28
C GLY A 280 -4.99 -11.97 16.75
N ILE A 281 -4.88 -10.78 16.20
CA ILE A 281 -4.93 -10.50 14.76
C ILE A 281 -3.75 -9.61 14.34
N ASP A 282 -3.23 -9.85 13.14
CA ASP A 282 -2.31 -8.91 12.49
C ASP A 282 -2.37 -9.05 10.96
N GLN A 283 -1.88 -8.04 10.27
CA GLN A 283 -1.62 -8.14 8.84
C GLN A 283 -0.38 -8.98 8.61
N LEU A 284 -0.47 -9.95 7.72
CA LEU A 284 0.64 -10.84 7.38
C LEU A 284 1.60 -10.16 6.40
N VAL A 285 2.80 -10.71 6.33
CA VAL A 285 3.79 -10.47 5.29
C VAL A 285 3.98 -11.75 4.49
N GLY A 286 4.43 -11.62 3.25
CA GLY A 286 4.68 -12.77 2.40
C GLY A 286 5.80 -13.69 2.91
N THR A 287 5.83 -14.92 2.40
CA THR A 287 6.80 -15.95 2.80
C THR A 287 8.26 -15.58 2.48
N GLU A 288 8.49 -14.63 1.60
CA GLU A 288 9.81 -14.02 1.33
C GLU A 288 10.37 -13.26 2.54
N ASN A 289 9.51 -12.83 3.46
CA ASN A 289 9.90 -12.22 4.73
C ASN A 289 10.17 -13.24 5.86
N ALA A 290 10.13 -14.53 5.57
CA ALA A 290 10.50 -15.55 6.54
C ALA A 290 12.01 -15.50 6.84
N GLY A 291 12.37 -15.81 8.06
CA GLY A 291 13.78 -15.79 8.47
C GLY A 291 14.18 -16.88 9.43
N LYS A 292 15.44 -16.83 9.88
CA LYS A 292 16.04 -17.86 10.73
C LYS A 292 16.43 -17.40 12.12
N GLU A 293 16.51 -16.10 12.36
CA GLU A 293 16.94 -15.54 13.64
C GLU A 293 15.93 -14.51 14.12
N PHE A 294 15.55 -14.59 15.39
CA PHE A 294 14.54 -13.73 16.00
C PHE A 294 14.93 -13.36 17.43
N ILE A 295 14.54 -12.17 17.85
CA ILE A 295 14.56 -11.75 19.26
C ILE A 295 13.16 -11.29 19.65
N PHE A 296 12.59 -11.93 20.65
CA PHE A 296 11.29 -11.64 21.21
C PHE A 296 11.46 -10.88 22.52
N ILE A 297 10.60 -9.89 22.75
CA ILE A 297 10.54 -9.12 23.98
C ILE A 297 9.20 -9.43 24.67
N ARG A 298 9.26 -9.85 25.93
CA ARG A 298 8.09 -10.23 26.70
C ARG A 298 7.11 -9.06 26.84
N GLY A 299 5.80 -9.35 26.84
CA GLY A 299 4.73 -8.39 27.12
C GLY A 299 4.57 -8.08 28.61
N GLU A 300 3.38 -7.67 29.03
CA GLU A 300 3.08 -7.18 30.39
C GLU A 300 2.48 -8.24 31.33
N SER A 301 2.24 -9.45 30.81
CA SER A 301 1.70 -10.53 31.63
C SER A 301 2.65 -10.90 32.77
N PRO A 302 2.19 -11.01 34.02
CA PRO A 302 3.05 -11.38 35.13
C PRO A 302 3.53 -12.82 34.98
N LYS A 303 4.80 -13.10 35.35
CA LYS A 303 5.36 -14.47 35.35
C LYS A 303 4.65 -15.41 36.31
N THR A 304 4.04 -14.86 37.39
CA THR A 304 3.28 -15.63 38.38
C THR A 304 2.02 -14.88 38.77
N VAL A 305 0.93 -15.61 38.95
CA VAL A 305 -0.32 -15.09 39.52
C VAL A 305 -0.74 -15.96 40.68
N GLY A 306 -0.96 -15.34 41.84
CA GLY A 306 -1.30 -16.09 43.06
C GLY A 306 -0.25 -17.12 43.48
N GLY A 307 1.03 -16.92 43.09
CA GLY A 307 2.12 -17.84 43.35
C GLY A 307 2.28 -18.99 42.35
N ASN A 308 1.41 -19.08 41.37
CA ASN A 308 1.51 -20.10 40.29
C ASN A 308 2.16 -19.49 39.04
N PRO A 309 3.01 -20.25 38.31
CA PRO A 309 3.58 -19.81 37.03
C PRO A 309 2.49 -19.56 35.98
N TYR A 310 2.67 -18.50 35.20
CA TYR A 310 1.71 -18.09 34.16
C TYR A 310 2.40 -17.96 32.79
N TYR A 311 3.15 -18.97 32.42
CA TYR A 311 4.02 -18.92 31.23
C TYR A 311 3.29 -19.20 29.92
N SER A 312 2.17 -19.92 29.97
CA SER A 312 1.45 -20.38 28.77
C SER A 312 0.76 -19.29 27.96
N ILE A 313 0.71 -18.03 28.51
CA ILE A 313 -0.01 -16.93 27.86
C ILE A 313 0.88 -16.23 26.80
N GLU A 314 2.15 -15.98 27.15
CA GLU A 314 3.08 -15.26 26.27
C GLU A 314 4.02 -16.24 25.60
N ASN A 315 3.52 -16.94 24.60
CA ASN A 315 4.29 -17.90 23.83
C ASN A 315 4.66 -17.38 22.44
N ILE A 316 5.51 -18.14 21.77
CA ILE A 316 5.93 -17.92 20.39
C ILE A 316 5.43 -19.09 19.57
N VAL A 317 4.83 -18.79 18.41
CA VAL A 317 4.44 -19.79 17.42
C VAL A 317 5.37 -19.66 16.21
N LEU A 318 6.08 -20.73 15.88
CA LEU A 318 6.96 -20.82 14.72
C LEU A 318 6.30 -21.69 13.65
N VAL A 319 6.10 -21.16 12.46
CA VAL A 319 5.53 -21.88 11.31
C VAL A 319 6.61 -22.07 10.26
N PRO A 320 7.13 -23.29 10.05
CA PRO A 320 8.25 -23.55 9.16
C PRO A 320 7.81 -23.55 7.68
N LEU A 321 8.68 -23.02 6.81
CA LEU A 321 8.51 -23.14 5.37
C LEU A 321 8.94 -24.51 4.85
N VAL A 322 9.82 -25.19 5.59
CA VAL A 322 10.41 -26.48 5.22
C VAL A 322 10.17 -27.51 6.32
N ALA A 323 9.68 -28.67 5.95
CA ALA A 323 9.48 -29.76 6.89
C ALA A 323 10.84 -30.28 7.46
N GLY A 324 10.87 -30.58 8.75
CA GLY A 324 12.08 -31.01 9.43
C GLY A 324 12.94 -29.88 9.99
N THR A 325 12.50 -28.66 9.90
CA THR A 325 13.12 -27.50 10.55
C THR A 325 13.28 -27.72 12.05
N THR A 326 14.41 -27.32 12.59
CA THR A 326 14.69 -27.33 14.04
C THR A 326 14.83 -25.89 14.55
N TYR A 327 14.54 -25.67 15.83
CA TYR A 327 14.83 -24.41 16.50
C TYR A 327 15.70 -24.60 17.74
N VAL A 328 16.40 -23.53 18.09
CA VAL A 328 17.17 -23.38 19.33
C VAL A 328 16.70 -22.09 20.02
N ALA A 329 16.22 -22.19 21.24
CA ALA A 329 15.87 -21.04 22.08
C ALA A 329 16.96 -20.79 23.11
N ASN A 330 17.44 -19.54 23.23
CA ASN A 330 18.43 -19.09 24.20
C ASN A 330 19.66 -20.02 24.35
N ASN A 331 20.26 -20.41 23.22
CA ASN A 331 21.41 -21.32 23.16
C ASN A 331 21.15 -22.70 23.83
N GLY A 332 19.89 -23.09 23.96
CA GLY A 332 19.49 -24.40 24.45
C GLY A 332 19.72 -25.52 23.43
N PRO A 333 19.15 -26.71 23.63
CA PRO A 333 19.27 -27.80 22.68
C PRO A 333 18.42 -27.53 21.42
N ALA A 334 18.88 -28.06 20.28
CA ALA A 334 18.10 -28.05 19.05
C ALA A 334 16.84 -28.91 19.22
N THR A 335 15.69 -28.36 18.97
CA THR A 335 14.37 -28.98 19.09
C THR A 335 13.73 -29.09 17.71
N PRO A 336 13.30 -30.25 17.24
CA PRO A 336 12.64 -30.39 15.96
C PRO A 336 11.23 -29.82 16.01
N ILE A 337 10.83 -29.11 14.97
CA ILE A 337 9.42 -28.75 14.72
C ILE A 337 8.74 -30.02 14.17
N THR A 338 7.87 -30.60 14.99
CA THR A 338 7.12 -31.81 14.62
C THR A 338 5.69 -31.42 14.25
N GLY A 339 5.37 -31.50 12.96
CA GLY A 339 4.09 -31.06 12.43
C GLY A 339 4.18 -29.70 11.76
N ASP A 340 3.09 -28.95 11.79
CA ASP A 340 2.90 -27.74 10.99
C ASP A 340 3.42 -26.47 11.69
N TYR A 341 3.67 -26.54 13.01
CA TYR A 341 4.21 -25.45 13.81
C TYR A 341 4.86 -25.95 15.10
N ALA A 342 5.59 -25.08 15.78
CA ALA A 342 6.05 -25.27 17.14
C ALA A 342 5.59 -24.13 18.03
N VAL A 343 5.35 -24.46 19.32
CA VAL A 343 5.11 -23.48 20.38
C VAL A 343 6.31 -23.44 21.31
N ILE A 344 6.84 -22.26 21.58
CA ILE A 344 7.84 -22.04 22.61
C ILE A 344 7.13 -21.30 23.75
N GLU A 345 7.03 -21.95 24.90
CA GLU A 345 6.34 -21.42 26.07
C GLU A 345 7.05 -20.18 26.65
N GLY A 346 6.29 -19.30 27.29
CA GLY A 346 6.82 -18.06 27.87
C GLY A 346 7.81 -18.24 29.02
N ASP A 347 7.98 -19.45 29.56
CA ASP A 347 9.04 -19.76 30.53
C ASP A 347 10.44 -19.79 29.91
N ALA A 348 10.53 -19.87 28.60
CA ALA A 348 11.78 -19.77 27.86
C ALA A 348 12.33 -18.32 27.78
N TYR A 349 11.56 -17.29 28.13
CA TYR A 349 12.12 -15.95 28.28
C TYR A 349 13.18 -15.91 29.38
N ASN A 350 14.34 -15.35 29.06
CA ASN A 350 15.44 -15.26 29.99
C ASN A 350 15.17 -14.25 31.15
N ASN A 351 16.13 -14.03 32.02
CA ASN A 351 15.99 -13.09 33.13
C ASN A 351 15.88 -11.61 32.70
N ASN A 352 16.25 -11.31 31.47
CA ASN A 352 16.18 -9.99 30.87
C ASN A 352 14.86 -9.75 30.09
N ASP A 353 13.89 -10.67 30.27
CA ASP A 353 12.58 -10.62 29.58
C ASP A 353 12.70 -10.62 28.03
N ASN A 354 13.75 -11.24 27.49
CA ASN A 354 13.89 -11.47 26.06
C ASN A 354 14.19 -12.96 25.76
N MET A 355 13.98 -13.34 24.50
CA MET A 355 14.22 -14.68 24.01
C MET A 355 14.86 -14.62 22.63
N TYR A 356 16.03 -15.20 22.46
CA TYR A 356 16.69 -15.38 21.17
C TYR A 356 16.39 -16.76 20.62
N VAL A 357 15.92 -16.80 19.35
CA VAL A 357 15.57 -18.04 18.67
C VAL A 357 16.30 -18.11 17.33
N VAL A 358 16.93 -19.27 17.07
CA VAL A 358 17.56 -19.59 15.78
C VAL A 358 16.91 -20.83 15.22
N THR A 359 16.63 -20.86 13.92
CA THR A 359 16.08 -22.02 13.22
C THR A 359 17.02 -22.53 12.13
N SER A 360 16.95 -23.81 11.81
CA SER A 360 17.76 -24.39 10.73
C SER A 360 17.35 -23.88 9.34
N ASP A 361 16.07 -23.63 9.16
CA ASP A 361 15.46 -23.16 7.91
C ASP A 361 14.48 -22.01 8.18
N PRO A 362 14.12 -21.21 7.16
CA PRO A 362 13.24 -20.06 7.36
C PRO A 362 11.89 -20.45 7.96
N VAL A 363 11.41 -19.64 8.89
CA VAL A 363 10.09 -19.74 9.52
C VAL A 363 9.37 -18.38 9.51
N MET A 364 8.05 -18.41 9.56
CA MET A 364 7.25 -17.29 10.03
C MET A 364 7.12 -17.35 11.54
N ALA A 365 7.27 -16.23 12.23
CA ALA A 365 7.23 -16.18 13.68
C ALA A 365 6.09 -15.25 14.16
N PHE A 366 5.33 -15.76 15.14
CA PHE A 366 4.22 -15.03 15.75
C PHE A 366 4.44 -14.96 17.25
N GLN A 367 4.27 -13.78 17.83
CA GLN A 367 4.39 -13.58 19.26
C GLN A 367 3.03 -13.28 19.86
N VAL A 368 2.69 -14.01 20.92
CA VAL A 368 1.56 -13.71 21.78
C VAL A 368 2.03 -12.86 22.96
N ILE A 369 1.31 -11.80 23.25
CA ILE A 369 1.53 -10.93 24.41
C ILE A 369 0.30 -10.94 25.30
N GLY A 370 0.48 -10.83 26.60
CA GLY A 370 -0.60 -10.76 27.57
C GLY A 370 -0.71 -9.40 28.25
N GLY A 371 -1.93 -9.03 28.61
CA GLY A 371 -2.21 -7.87 29.44
C GLY A 371 -2.00 -8.16 30.94
N VAL A 372 -2.43 -7.23 31.79
CA VAL A 372 -2.38 -7.37 33.24
C VAL A 372 -3.68 -7.97 33.75
N PRO A 373 -3.67 -9.01 34.60
CA PRO A 373 -4.88 -9.60 35.14
C PRO A 373 -5.76 -8.58 35.87
N SER A 374 -7.04 -8.51 35.51
CA SER A 374 -7.96 -7.53 36.10
C SER A 374 -8.51 -7.93 37.49
N ARG A 375 -8.45 -9.22 37.82
CA ARG A 375 -9.00 -9.77 39.08
C ARG A 375 -8.16 -10.91 39.63
N LEU A 376 -8.01 -10.95 40.94
CA LEU A 376 -7.32 -12.05 41.64
C LEU A 376 -8.00 -13.43 41.44
N ASN A 377 -9.31 -13.47 41.16
CA ASN A 377 -10.09 -14.69 40.95
C ASN A 377 -10.28 -15.09 39.47
N ASN A 378 -9.91 -14.22 38.55
CA ASN A 378 -9.78 -14.50 37.14
C ASN A 378 -8.41 -13.98 36.70
N PRO A 379 -7.36 -14.73 36.95
CA PRO A 379 -5.99 -14.24 36.83
C PRO A 379 -5.49 -14.22 35.39
N GLU A 380 -6.20 -14.81 34.45
CA GLU A 380 -5.75 -14.91 33.06
C GLU A 380 -6.01 -13.59 32.33
N PRO A 381 -4.95 -12.90 31.89
CA PRO A 381 -5.12 -11.72 31.06
C PRO A 381 -5.56 -12.12 29.67
N ASN A 382 -6.21 -11.20 28.96
CA ASN A 382 -6.45 -11.32 27.54
C ASN A 382 -5.14 -11.21 26.76
N GLN A 383 -5.11 -11.74 25.54
CA GLN A 383 -3.89 -11.84 24.76
C GLN A 383 -4.03 -11.13 23.41
N GLY A 384 -2.96 -10.45 23.00
CA GLY A 384 -2.75 -9.99 21.62
C GLY A 384 -1.74 -10.87 20.90
N MET A 385 -1.75 -10.83 19.59
CA MET A 385 -0.78 -11.55 18.76
C MET A 385 -0.34 -10.66 17.60
N PHE A 386 0.92 -10.80 17.19
CA PHE A 386 1.45 -10.14 16.00
C PHE A 386 2.58 -10.93 15.35
N VAL A 387 2.80 -10.66 14.06
CA VAL A 387 3.93 -11.19 13.29
C VAL A 387 5.21 -10.50 13.73
N VAL A 388 6.27 -11.28 13.91
CA VAL A 388 7.59 -10.78 14.34
C VAL A 388 8.57 -10.83 13.16
N PRO A 389 9.24 -9.71 12.85
CA PRO A 389 10.26 -9.70 11.81
C PRO A 389 11.50 -10.51 12.23
N PRO A 390 12.13 -11.22 11.29
CA PRO A 390 13.45 -11.81 11.53
C PRO A 390 14.51 -10.72 11.64
N LEU A 391 15.64 -11.04 12.28
CA LEU A 391 16.84 -10.24 12.19
C LEU A 391 17.39 -10.35 10.76
N ASN A 392 17.35 -9.26 10.02
CA ASN A 392 17.57 -9.28 8.56
C ASN A 392 18.61 -8.26 8.08
N CYS A 393 19.31 -7.60 9.01
CA CYS A 393 20.38 -6.62 8.74
C CYS A 393 19.94 -5.38 7.94
N THR A 394 18.71 -5.32 7.46
CA THR A 394 18.21 -4.19 6.66
C THR A 394 17.37 -3.21 7.48
N ALA A 395 16.98 -3.60 8.68
CA ALA A 395 16.19 -2.76 9.60
C ALA A 395 17.04 -1.66 10.26
N LYS A 396 17.79 -0.90 9.47
CA LYS A 396 18.62 0.22 9.94
C LYS A 396 17.81 1.50 9.89
N GLY A 397 18.04 2.40 10.86
CA GLY A 397 17.58 3.76 10.76
C GLY A 397 16.63 4.22 11.84
N GLU A 398 15.66 5.01 11.45
CA GLU A 398 14.84 5.84 12.30
C GLU A 398 13.37 5.48 12.12
N ILE A 399 12.65 5.32 13.22
CA ILE A 399 11.20 5.16 13.22
C ILE A 399 10.59 6.42 13.78
N ASN A 400 10.12 7.24 12.89
CA ASN A 400 9.48 8.49 13.23
C ASN A 400 7.97 8.30 13.36
N ASN A 401 7.45 8.77 14.48
CA ASN A 401 6.02 8.99 14.67
C ASN A 401 5.19 7.72 14.88
N ILE A 402 5.46 6.99 15.97
CA ILE A 402 4.54 5.97 16.49
C ILE A 402 3.42 6.72 17.24
N PRO A 403 2.18 6.77 16.69
CA PRO A 403 1.16 7.65 17.23
C PRO A 403 0.32 6.96 18.32
N PHE A 404 -0.08 7.71 19.33
CA PHE A 404 -1.17 7.42 20.26
C PHE A 404 -1.18 6.03 20.90
N ILE A 405 0.00 5.48 21.27
CA ILE A 405 0.08 4.17 21.94
C ILE A 405 -0.55 4.17 23.33
N ASN A 406 -0.88 5.35 23.85
CA ASN A 406 -1.52 5.57 25.12
C ASN A 406 -3.06 5.56 25.07
N ARG A 407 -3.68 5.27 23.90
CA ARG A 407 -5.14 5.25 23.78
C ARG A 407 -5.66 4.46 22.57
N ILE A 408 -6.92 4.05 22.65
CA ILE A 408 -7.75 3.62 21.51
C ILE A 408 -8.94 4.57 21.46
N GLY A 409 -8.87 5.54 20.53
CA GLY A 409 -9.77 6.68 20.49
C GLY A 409 -9.55 7.69 21.65
N PRO A 410 -10.15 8.88 21.54
CA PRO A 410 -9.86 10.00 22.45
C PRO A 410 -10.36 9.77 23.89
N THR A 411 -11.31 8.86 24.08
CA THR A 411 -11.97 8.62 25.38
C THR A 411 -11.54 7.33 26.06
N ASN A 412 -10.67 6.52 25.46
CA ASN A 412 -10.28 5.22 25.97
C ASN A 412 -8.76 5.14 26.22
N PRO A 413 -8.27 5.65 27.36
CA PRO A 413 -6.84 5.64 27.68
C PRO A 413 -6.32 4.23 27.91
N GLN A 414 -5.11 3.99 27.46
CA GLN A 414 -4.36 2.75 27.59
C GLN A 414 -3.01 3.02 28.27
N ASN A 415 -2.36 1.97 28.78
CA ASN A 415 -0.96 2.03 29.16
C ASN A 415 -0.13 1.61 27.95
N GLY A 416 0.61 2.55 27.39
CA GLY A 416 1.47 2.31 26.25
C GLY A 416 2.85 1.84 26.63
N GLY A 417 3.47 1.05 25.75
CA GLY A 417 4.87 0.64 25.86
C GLY A 417 5.50 0.42 24.50
N ILE A 418 6.82 0.40 24.48
CA ILE A 418 7.64 0.15 23.30
C ILE A 418 8.67 -0.93 23.63
N GLY A 419 8.76 -1.93 22.77
CA GLY A 419 9.83 -2.92 22.73
C GLY A 419 10.80 -2.60 21.61
N ILE A 420 12.10 -2.60 21.90
CA ILE A 420 13.16 -2.29 20.93
C ILE A 420 14.18 -3.41 20.95
N VAL A 421 14.51 -3.94 19.77
CA VAL A 421 15.72 -4.73 19.54
C VAL A 421 16.67 -3.86 18.75
N ALA A 422 17.90 -3.71 19.23
CA ALA A 422 18.89 -2.86 18.59
C ALA A 422 20.26 -3.55 18.52
N GLU A 423 21.05 -3.21 17.52
CA GLU A 423 22.42 -3.68 17.36
C GLU A 423 23.31 -3.19 18.51
N THR A 424 24.10 -4.09 19.08
CA THR A 424 24.99 -3.80 20.23
C THR A 424 26.06 -2.77 19.87
N GLY A 425 26.26 -1.80 20.76
CA GLY A 425 27.29 -0.76 20.57
C GLY A 425 26.79 0.48 19.87
N ASN A 426 25.57 0.50 19.43
CA ASN A 426 24.92 1.70 18.86
C ASN A 426 24.05 2.40 19.91
N ASP A 427 24.04 3.72 19.85
CA ASP A 427 23.16 4.53 20.69
C ASP A 427 21.70 4.44 20.17
N VAL A 428 20.78 4.30 21.11
CA VAL A 428 19.33 4.29 20.82
C VAL A 428 18.69 5.47 21.52
N PHE A 429 17.88 6.21 20.80
CA PHE A 429 17.18 7.39 21.31
C PHE A 429 15.67 7.20 21.24
N LEU A 430 14.97 7.72 22.26
CA LEU A 430 13.52 7.85 22.28
C LEU A 430 13.18 9.34 22.44
N ASN A 431 12.46 9.92 21.48
CA ASN A 431 12.18 11.35 21.44
C ASN A 431 13.44 12.22 21.64
N GLY A 432 14.54 11.88 20.99
CA GLY A 432 15.83 12.54 21.07
C GLY A 432 16.60 12.35 22.38
N SER A 433 16.07 11.57 23.32
CA SER A 433 16.73 11.25 24.59
C SER A 433 17.41 9.89 24.52
N LEU A 434 18.70 9.84 24.84
CA LEU A 434 19.47 8.59 24.87
C LEU A 434 18.84 7.60 25.86
N LEU A 435 18.53 6.41 25.39
CA LEU A 435 18.05 5.33 26.22
C LEU A 435 19.19 4.67 27.00
N ASN A 436 18.91 4.38 28.26
CA ASN A 436 19.80 3.64 29.14
C ASN A 436 19.11 2.35 29.59
N GLY A 437 19.90 1.39 30.09
CA GLY A 437 19.36 0.15 30.64
C GLY A 437 19.10 -0.93 29.57
N ALA A 438 19.89 -0.92 28.50
CA ALA A 438 19.92 -2.00 27.54
C ALA A 438 20.07 -3.36 28.24
N GLN A 439 19.26 -4.33 27.85
CA GLN A 439 19.31 -5.69 28.33
C GLN A 439 20.02 -6.56 27.31
N SER A 440 21.00 -7.35 27.77
CA SER A 440 21.68 -8.32 26.90
C SER A 440 20.75 -9.42 26.45
N THR A 441 20.99 -9.92 25.24
CA THR A 441 20.34 -11.12 24.69
C THR A 441 21.36 -12.26 24.62
N GLU A 442 20.88 -13.45 24.27
CA GLU A 442 21.77 -14.59 23.99
C GLU A 442 22.50 -14.46 22.63
N ASN A 443 22.13 -13.49 21.79
CA ASN A 443 22.92 -13.06 20.66
C ASN A 443 23.72 -11.79 21.04
N PRO A 444 25.05 -11.85 21.18
CA PRO A 444 25.84 -10.71 21.65
C PRO A 444 25.83 -9.52 20.72
N ASN A 445 25.36 -9.67 19.47
CA ASN A 445 25.23 -8.58 18.51
C ASN A 445 24.01 -7.70 18.78
N TYR A 446 23.09 -8.09 19.67
CA TYR A 446 21.85 -7.35 19.91
C TYR A 446 21.57 -7.17 21.40
N VAL A 447 20.95 -6.04 21.70
CA VAL A 447 20.39 -5.69 22.99
C VAL A 447 18.91 -5.38 22.87
N THR A 448 18.18 -5.42 24.00
CA THR A 448 16.76 -5.07 24.03
C THR A 448 16.48 -3.96 25.03
N TYR A 449 15.45 -3.17 24.72
CA TYR A 449 14.84 -2.23 25.64
C TYR A 449 13.35 -2.53 25.73
N ARG A 450 12.79 -2.49 26.93
CA ARG A 450 11.37 -2.59 27.19
C ARG A 450 10.94 -1.41 28.03
N ILE A 451 10.12 -0.56 27.46
CA ILE A 451 9.72 0.73 28.05
C ILE A 451 8.21 0.71 28.21
N SER A 452 7.72 0.91 29.44
CA SER A 452 6.30 0.93 29.78
C SER A 452 5.89 2.27 30.37
N GLY A 453 4.59 2.53 30.43
CA GLY A 453 4.05 3.76 31.02
C GLY A 453 4.21 4.98 30.14
N LEU A 454 4.26 4.78 28.83
CA LEU A 454 4.36 5.82 27.83
C LEU A 454 2.99 6.49 27.64
N ASP A 455 2.93 7.81 27.82
CA ASP A 455 1.71 8.62 27.86
C ASP A 455 1.65 9.74 26.81
N GLN A 456 2.70 9.92 26.00
CA GLN A 456 2.72 10.93 24.95
C GLN A 456 1.94 10.47 23.71
N ASN A 457 1.47 11.44 22.94
CA ASN A 457 0.72 11.16 21.71
C ASN A 457 1.61 10.70 20.54
N LEU A 458 2.93 10.84 20.68
CA LEU A 458 3.87 10.59 19.60
C LEU A 458 5.22 10.17 20.15
N TYR A 459 5.78 9.11 19.58
CA TYR A 459 7.10 8.63 19.92
C TYR A 459 7.94 8.45 18.66
N ASP A 460 9.19 8.86 18.80
CA ASP A 460 10.24 8.73 17.82
C ASP A 460 11.35 7.86 18.37
N VAL A 461 11.76 6.83 17.65
CA VAL A 461 12.85 5.94 18.04
C VAL A 461 13.90 5.97 16.94
N ASN A 462 15.16 6.23 17.30
CA ASN A 462 16.24 6.18 16.33
C ASN A 462 17.50 5.51 16.86
N SER A 463 18.29 4.95 15.95
CA SER A 463 19.58 4.33 16.21
C SER A 463 20.49 4.47 14.98
N THR A 464 21.81 4.46 15.19
CA THR A 464 22.78 4.40 14.09
C THR A 464 23.02 2.99 13.54
N GLY A 465 22.52 1.96 14.25
CA GLY A 465 22.57 0.56 13.86
C GLY A 465 21.20 0.00 13.52
N GLU A 466 21.11 -1.33 13.45
CA GLU A 466 19.85 -2.03 13.23
C GLU A 466 18.85 -1.75 14.36
N LEU A 467 17.57 -1.62 13.97
CA LEU A 467 16.50 -1.21 14.86
C LEU A 467 15.20 -1.92 14.50
N TYR A 468 14.65 -2.70 15.42
CA TYR A 468 13.34 -3.35 15.31
C TYR A 468 12.47 -2.83 16.43
N VAL A 469 11.33 -2.22 16.10
CA VAL A 469 10.48 -1.55 17.10
C VAL A 469 9.08 -2.11 17.04
N SER A 470 8.62 -2.60 18.19
CA SER A 470 7.23 -2.93 18.46
C SER A 470 6.62 -1.98 19.46
N TYR A 471 5.32 -1.79 19.39
CA TYR A 471 4.57 -1.20 20.49
C TYR A 471 3.63 -2.24 21.10
N PHE A 472 3.26 -2.01 22.32
CA PHE A 472 2.19 -2.71 23.00
C PHE A 472 1.36 -1.72 23.80
N THR A 473 0.10 -2.06 24.02
CA THR A 473 -0.81 -1.29 24.85
C THR A 473 -1.73 -2.20 25.63
N TYR A 474 -2.10 -1.81 26.82
CA TYR A 474 -3.01 -2.58 27.64
C TYR A 474 -3.88 -1.70 28.52
N ARG A 475 -5.08 -2.20 28.85
CA ARG A 475 -6.00 -1.61 29.82
C ARG A 475 -6.68 -2.72 30.61
N GLY A 476 -6.31 -2.87 31.87
CA GLY A 476 -6.72 -4.06 32.62
C GLY A 476 -6.22 -5.32 31.93
N SER A 477 -7.11 -6.27 31.62
CA SER A 477 -6.74 -7.50 30.94
C SER A 477 -6.55 -7.35 29.43
N SER A 478 -7.21 -6.40 28.78
CA SER A 478 -7.10 -6.23 27.34
C SER A 478 -5.70 -5.78 26.91
N THR A 479 -5.20 -6.30 25.79
CA THR A 479 -3.90 -5.95 25.25
C THR A 479 -3.90 -5.99 23.74
N SER A 480 -3.07 -5.15 23.13
CA SER A 480 -2.79 -5.17 21.68
C SER A 480 -1.40 -4.66 21.40
N GLY A 481 -0.89 -4.92 20.20
CA GLY A 481 0.43 -4.45 19.81
C GLY A 481 0.75 -4.81 18.39
N GLY A 482 1.97 -4.50 17.96
CA GLY A 482 2.48 -4.86 16.65
C GLY A 482 3.83 -4.21 16.37
N PHE A 483 4.49 -4.67 15.31
CA PHE A 483 5.76 -4.11 14.87
C PHE A 483 5.56 -2.94 13.91
N TYR A 484 6.31 -1.87 14.14
CA TYR A 484 6.42 -0.70 13.28
C TYR A 484 7.65 -0.74 12.36
N SER A 485 8.51 -1.73 12.48
CA SER A 485 9.70 -1.90 11.63
C SER A 485 10.17 -3.33 11.56
N GLY A 486 11.09 -3.60 10.66
CA GLY A 486 11.82 -4.87 10.55
C GLY A 486 11.39 -5.76 9.39
N PHE A 487 10.27 -5.48 8.72
CA PHE A 487 9.88 -6.20 7.52
C PHE A 487 10.46 -5.50 6.29
N GLN A 488 10.93 -6.29 5.33
CA GLN A 488 11.48 -5.79 4.08
C GLN A 488 10.38 -5.49 3.08
N SER A 489 10.56 -4.43 2.30
CA SER A 489 9.84 -4.22 1.04
C SER A 489 10.84 -3.99 -0.08
N ALA A 490 10.43 -4.25 -1.30
CA ALA A 490 11.20 -3.82 -2.46
C ALA A 490 11.43 -2.30 -2.43
N PRO A 491 12.54 -1.79 -2.96
CA PRO A 491 12.74 -0.36 -3.12
C PRO A 491 11.61 0.23 -3.98
N GLU A 492 11.22 1.45 -3.70
CA GLU A 492 10.18 2.18 -4.45
C GLU A 492 10.79 3.38 -5.16
N PHE A 493 10.12 3.84 -6.22
CA PHE A 493 10.45 5.11 -6.85
C PHE A 493 9.58 6.22 -6.27
N VAL A 494 10.18 7.38 -6.06
CA VAL A 494 9.47 8.63 -5.81
C VAL A 494 9.81 9.58 -6.95
N PHE A 495 8.79 10.04 -7.65
CA PHE A 495 8.95 11.07 -8.66
C PHE A 495 9.03 12.44 -7.98
N ASP A 496 9.98 13.29 -8.38
CA ASP A 496 10.21 14.60 -7.78
C ASP A 496 9.57 15.75 -8.57
N VAL A 497 8.83 15.41 -9.63
CA VAL A 497 8.12 16.38 -10.47
C VAL A 497 6.62 16.30 -10.16
N ASP A 498 5.96 17.43 -10.10
CA ASP A 498 4.49 17.51 -10.18
C ASP A 498 4.05 16.98 -11.56
N LEU A 499 3.95 15.67 -11.67
CA LEU A 499 3.56 14.95 -12.89
C LEU A 499 2.03 14.96 -13.11
N VAL A 500 1.32 15.84 -12.42
CA VAL A 500 -0.14 15.86 -12.41
C VAL A 500 -0.73 16.05 -13.80
N ALA A 501 0.01 16.72 -14.70
CA ALA A 501 -0.45 16.99 -16.06
C ALA A 501 0.15 16.05 -17.13
N LEU A 502 1.43 15.70 -17.03
CA LEU A 502 2.17 15.02 -18.11
C LEU A 502 2.35 13.52 -17.95
N GLY A 503 2.14 12.96 -16.73
CA GLY A 503 2.44 11.56 -16.44
C GLY A 503 3.95 11.25 -16.47
N PRO A 504 4.36 9.97 -16.38
CA PRO A 504 5.76 9.57 -16.41
C PRO A 504 6.30 9.59 -17.85
N CYS A 505 6.68 10.76 -18.33
CA CYS A 505 7.19 10.94 -19.68
C CYS A 505 8.61 11.52 -19.70
N LEU A 506 9.34 11.32 -20.80
CA LEU A 506 10.73 11.69 -20.95
C LEU A 506 10.91 13.20 -21.15
N GLN A 507 11.18 13.91 -20.06
CA GLN A 507 11.45 15.34 -20.03
C GLN A 507 12.87 15.61 -19.54
N ASN A 508 13.42 16.77 -19.87
CA ASN A 508 14.77 17.16 -19.43
C ASN A 508 14.91 17.36 -17.91
N ASN A 509 13.81 17.55 -17.20
CA ASN A 509 13.74 17.76 -15.76
C ASN A 509 13.13 16.59 -15.00
N LEU A 510 12.70 15.53 -15.69
CA LEU A 510 12.20 14.32 -15.01
C LEU A 510 13.33 13.68 -14.21
N THR A 511 13.10 13.47 -12.94
CA THR A 511 14.04 12.81 -12.05
C THR A 511 13.35 11.66 -11.32
N LEU A 512 13.90 10.47 -11.47
CA LEU A 512 13.54 9.31 -10.68
C LEU A 512 14.36 9.33 -9.40
N ASN A 513 13.74 9.45 -8.25
CA ASN A 513 14.44 9.42 -6.97
C ASN A 513 14.32 8.04 -6.35
N ALA A 514 15.45 7.45 -5.99
CA ALA A 514 15.48 6.20 -5.26
C ALA A 514 14.91 6.42 -3.86
N SER A 515 13.85 5.69 -3.54
CA SER A 515 13.29 5.54 -2.22
C SER A 515 13.46 4.08 -1.82
N GLY A 516 13.45 3.79 -0.55
CA GLY A 516 13.61 2.40 -0.20
C GLY A 516 15.08 1.88 -0.16
N VAL A 517 16.14 2.72 -0.28
CA VAL A 517 17.54 2.29 -0.49
C VAL A 517 18.48 2.39 0.72
N SER A 518 18.10 3.03 1.84
CA SER A 518 18.93 2.99 3.07
C SER A 518 18.88 1.58 3.66
N GLY A 519 19.85 1.11 4.32
CA GLY A 519 19.91 -0.31 4.71
C GLY A 519 20.42 -1.25 3.61
N LEU A 520 20.45 -0.80 2.36
CA LEU A 520 21.16 -1.48 1.28
C LEU A 520 22.63 -1.08 1.31
N ASP A 521 23.51 -2.05 1.14
CA ASP A 521 24.95 -1.79 1.05
C ASP A 521 25.30 -1.15 -0.29
N SER A 522 24.55 -1.45 -1.32
CA SER A 522 24.61 -0.78 -2.62
C SER A 522 23.29 -0.92 -3.37
N PHE A 523 23.04 0.02 -4.28
CA PHE A 523 21.93 -0.08 -5.22
C PHE A 523 22.33 0.50 -6.57
N GLU A 524 21.60 0.11 -7.62
CA GLU A 524 21.90 0.40 -9.01
C GLU A 524 20.63 0.54 -9.82
N TRP A 525 20.66 1.42 -10.82
CA TRP A 525 19.58 1.61 -11.75
C TRP A 525 19.73 0.67 -12.94
N TRP A 526 18.62 0.11 -13.37
CA TRP A 526 18.51 -0.79 -14.50
C TRP A 526 17.46 -0.27 -15.48
N TYR A 527 17.66 -0.59 -16.75
CA TYR A 527 16.84 -0.14 -17.87
C TYR A 527 16.50 -1.29 -18.81
N ASN A 528 15.28 -1.31 -19.34
CA ASN A 528 14.82 -2.23 -20.36
C ASN A 528 14.15 -1.43 -21.47
N PRO A 529 14.61 -1.52 -22.74
CA PRO A 529 14.05 -0.74 -23.85
C PRO A 529 12.71 -1.29 -24.36
N ASP A 530 12.37 -2.54 -24.05
CA ASP A 530 11.18 -3.19 -24.59
C ASP A 530 9.99 -3.04 -23.64
N ALA A 531 8.78 -2.99 -24.21
CA ALA A 531 7.54 -2.94 -23.46
C ALA A 531 7.20 -4.26 -22.74
N GLU A 532 7.95 -5.32 -23.01
CA GLU A 532 7.79 -6.61 -22.34
C GLU A 532 8.74 -6.71 -21.14
N GLU A 533 8.27 -7.21 -20.03
CA GLU A 533 9.05 -7.47 -18.80
C GLU A 533 9.97 -8.70 -18.94
N ASP A 534 10.67 -8.86 -20.06
CA ASP A 534 11.61 -9.98 -20.22
C ASP A 534 12.82 -9.79 -19.27
N PRO A 535 12.98 -10.65 -18.26
CA PRO A 535 14.10 -10.52 -17.29
C PRO A 535 15.49 -10.52 -17.93
N ALA A 536 15.63 -11.10 -19.13
CA ALA A 536 16.90 -11.16 -19.85
C ALA A 536 17.30 -9.86 -20.55
N LYS A 537 16.37 -8.93 -20.71
CA LYS A 537 16.60 -7.66 -21.45
C LYS A 537 16.99 -6.50 -20.55
N TRP A 538 16.91 -6.65 -19.24
CA TRP A 538 17.32 -5.64 -18.29
C TRP A 538 18.82 -5.40 -18.36
N GLN A 539 19.22 -4.14 -18.51
CA GLN A 539 20.59 -3.69 -18.61
C GLN A 539 20.89 -2.73 -17.46
N LYS A 540 22.03 -2.95 -16.80
CA LYS A 540 22.52 -2.02 -15.78
C LYS A 540 22.88 -0.69 -16.43
N ILE A 541 22.40 0.42 -15.85
CA ILE A 541 22.79 1.75 -16.28
C ILE A 541 24.19 2.05 -15.69
N PRO A 542 25.20 2.31 -16.53
CA PRO A 542 26.57 2.56 -16.04
C PRO A 542 26.66 3.75 -15.10
N SER A 543 27.54 3.64 -14.09
CA SER A 543 27.86 4.70 -13.14
C SER A 543 26.70 5.17 -12.24
N THR A 544 25.69 4.30 -12.05
CA THR A 544 24.53 4.60 -11.18
C THR A 544 24.63 3.96 -9.79
N ALA A 545 25.74 3.36 -9.42
CA ALA A 545 25.93 2.78 -8.10
C ALA A 545 25.77 3.83 -7.00
N ASN A 546 24.81 3.59 -6.09
CA ASN A 546 24.46 4.48 -4.98
C ASN A 546 24.09 5.91 -5.38
N ILE A 547 23.55 6.08 -6.59
CA ILE A 547 23.02 7.36 -7.06
C ILE A 547 21.54 7.45 -6.70
N ASN A 548 21.20 8.37 -5.81
CA ASN A 548 19.81 8.54 -5.32
C ASN A 548 18.84 9.07 -6.37
N SER A 549 19.34 9.76 -7.40
CA SER A 549 18.52 10.39 -8.42
C SER A 549 19.02 10.03 -9.81
N LEU A 550 18.13 9.60 -10.68
CA LEU A 550 18.42 9.31 -12.08
C LEU A 550 17.53 10.18 -12.97
N THR A 551 18.11 10.90 -13.92
CA THR A 551 17.38 11.53 -15.00
C THR A 551 17.29 10.54 -16.16
N PRO A 552 16.10 10.03 -16.51
CA PRO A 552 15.92 9.15 -17.67
C PRO A 552 16.40 9.83 -18.94
N SER A 553 17.09 9.09 -19.80
CA SER A 553 17.57 9.59 -21.08
C SER A 553 16.95 8.89 -22.31
N GLN A 554 16.12 7.91 -22.06
CA GLN A 554 15.47 7.07 -23.08
C GLN A 554 14.10 6.62 -22.60
N ILE A 555 13.19 6.43 -23.54
CA ILE A 555 11.89 5.79 -23.27
C ILE A 555 12.10 4.30 -22.98
N GLY A 556 11.34 3.75 -22.05
CA GLY A 556 11.41 2.36 -21.66
C GLY A 556 11.18 2.15 -20.17
N TRP A 557 11.44 0.94 -19.72
CA TRP A 557 11.24 0.54 -18.33
C TRP A 557 12.49 0.81 -17.49
N TYR A 558 12.28 1.34 -16.30
CA TYR A 558 13.32 1.59 -15.31
C TYR A 558 13.06 0.80 -14.04
N GLN A 559 14.11 0.27 -13.41
CA GLN A 559 14.04 -0.53 -12.21
C GLN A 559 15.23 -0.23 -11.31
N LEU A 560 15.02 -0.26 -10.00
CA LEU A 560 16.08 -0.15 -9.00
C LEU A 560 16.38 -1.54 -8.43
N ARG A 561 17.66 -1.90 -8.36
CA ARG A 561 18.10 -3.14 -7.72
C ARG A 561 19.06 -2.81 -6.60
N GLY A 562 18.71 -3.24 -5.40
CA GLY A 562 19.48 -3.02 -4.20
C GLY A 562 20.11 -4.31 -3.68
N VAL A 563 21.35 -4.27 -3.26
CA VAL A 563 22.07 -5.39 -2.67
C VAL A 563 22.35 -5.08 -1.20
N PHE A 564 22.12 -6.03 -0.34
CA PHE A 564 22.54 -5.96 1.05
C PHE A 564 23.36 -7.19 1.44
N PHE A 565 24.27 -7.00 2.40
CA PHE A 565 25.11 -8.07 2.94
C PHE A 565 24.78 -8.29 4.40
N CYS A 566 24.54 -9.56 4.76
CA CYS A 566 24.38 -10.01 6.13
C CYS A 566 25.48 -11.03 6.45
N GLY A 567 26.59 -10.55 6.98
CA GLY A 567 27.78 -11.37 7.15
C GLY A 567 28.35 -11.86 5.82
N SER A 568 28.22 -13.15 5.53
CA SER A 568 28.68 -13.75 4.26
C SER A 568 27.56 -13.96 3.23
N ILE A 569 26.33 -13.61 3.56
CA ILE A 569 25.16 -13.76 2.69
C ILE A 569 24.91 -12.41 1.99
N SER A 570 24.67 -12.45 0.69
CA SER A 570 24.18 -11.29 -0.06
C SER A 570 22.85 -11.63 -0.70
N ASP A 571 21.92 -10.68 -0.68
CA ASP A 571 20.65 -10.79 -1.36
C ASP A 571 20.34 -9.52 -2.12
N THR A 572 19.38 -9.58 -3.06
CA THR A 572 19.03 -8.47 -3.95
C THR A 572 17.54 -8.20 -3.89
N LEU A 573 17.18 -6.99 -3.52
CA LEU A 573 15.83 -6.47 -3.60
C LEU A 573 15.63 -5.74 -4.92
N ILE A 574 14.51 -5.96 -5.58
CA ILE A 574 14.20 -5.42 -6.90
C ILE A 574 12.89 -4.63 -6.80
N SER A 575 12.90 -3.37 -7.24
CA SER A 575 11.69 -2.54 -7.28
C SER A 575 10.73 -2.99 -8.37
N ASN A 576 9.46 -2.64 -8.25
CA ASN A 576 8.56 -2.68 -9.39
C ASN A 576 9.10 -1.81 -10.53
N PRO A 577 8.98 -2.24 -11.79
CA PRO A 577 9.43 -1.45 -12.93
C PRO A 577 8.49 -0.27 -13.18
N VAL A 578 9.05 0.83 -13.68
CA VAL A 578 8.30 2.02 -14.08
C VAL A 578 8.59 2.32 -15.54
N TYR A 579 7.53 2.50 -16.33
CA TYR A 579 7.64 2.86 -17.73
C TYR A 579 7.71 4.38 -17.89
N ILE A 580 8.71 4.85 -18.64
CA ILE A 580 8.86 6.25 -19.05
C ILE A 580 8.57 6.31 -20.55
N GLY A 581 7.48 6.98 -20.92
CA GLY A 581 7.04 7.14 -22.30
C GLY A 581 7.54 8.44 -22.96
N ASN A 582 7.03 8.73 -24.14
CA ASN A 582 7.17 10.06 -24.76
C ASN A 582 6.22 11.05 -24.07
N CYS A 583 6.67 12.27 -23.89
CA CYS A 583 5.78 13.35 -23.48
C CYS A 583 4.84 13.74 -24.62
N PRO A 584 3.63 14.17 -24.31
CA PRO A 584 2.84 14.99 -25.23
C PRO A 584 3.62 16.26 -25.68
N GLU A 585 3.24 16.86 -26.78
CA GLU A 585 3.79 18.15 -27.21
C GLU A 585 3.37 19.25 -26.18
N ASP A 586 4.27 20.19 -25.90
CA ASP A 586 4.10 21.31 -24.95
C ASP A 586 4.91 22.47 -25.58
N ASN A 587 4.21 23.39 -26.25
CA ASN A 587 4.82 24.37 -27.16
C ASN A 587 5.48 25.55 -26.43
N ASP A 588 4.98 25.88 -25.26
CA ASP A 588 5.50 26.99 -24.46
C ASP A 588 6.33 26.57 -23.25
N ASP A 589 6.52 25.24 -23.05
CA ASP A 589 7.28 24.64 -21.96
C ASP A 589 6.74 25.02 -20.54
N ASP A 590 5.44 25.31 -20.40
CA ASP A 590 4.87 25.66 -19.10
C ASP A 590 4.51 24.43 -18.23
N GLY A 591 4.58 23.24 -18.81
CA GLY A 591 4.31 21.96 -18.17
C GLY A 591 2.87 21.47 -18.33
N ILE A 592 2.05 22.16 -19.10
CA ILE A 592 0.73 21.73 -19.54
C ILE A 592 0.84 21.34 -21.01
N PRO A 593 0.57 20.06 -21.40
CA PRO A 593 0.64 19.69 -22.81
C PRO A 593 -0.37 20.45 -23.66
N ASP A 594 -0.02 20.76 -24.94
CA ASP A 594 -0.84 21.49 -25.89
C ASP A 594 -2.28 20.98 -25.99
N ASN A 595 -2.48 19.68 -25.81
CA ASN A 595 -3.82 19.07 -25.87
C ASN A 595 -4.66 19.29 -24.60
N LEU A 596 -4.09 19.92 -23.59
CA LEU A 596 -4.70 20.24 -22.30
C LEU A 596 -4.61 21.71 -21.95
N ASP A 597 -3.68 22.38 -22.56
CA ASP A 597 -3.53 23.80 -22.44
C ASP A 597 -4.71 24.52 -23.11
N LEU A 598 -5.12 25.60 -22.55
CA LEU A 598 -6.16 26.47 -23.10
C LEU A 598 -5.59 27.64 -23.95
N ASP A 599 -4.26 27.82 -23.90
CA ASP A 599 -3.49 28.87 -24.54
C ASP A 599 -2.08 28.29 -24.83
N GLU A 600 -2.00 27.43 -25.88
CA GLU A 600 -0.90 26.50 -26.14
C GLU A 600 0.47 27.16 -26.35
N ASP A 601 0.51 28.48 -26.56
CA ASP A 601 1.74 29.25 -26.70
C ASP A 601 1.87 30.42 -25.70
N ASN A 602 0.96 30.46 -24.69
CA ASN A 602 0.93 31.42 -23.58
C ASN A 602 1.00 32.91 -24.04
N ASP A 603 0.44 33.22 -25.22
CA ASP A 603 0.42 34.60 -25.72
C ASP A 603 -0.73 35.44 -25.12
N GLY A 604 -1.61 34.80 -24.34
CA GLY A 604 -2.75 35.41 -23.65
C GLY A 604 -4.04 35.38 -24.45
N VAL A 605 -4.08 34.65 -25.55
CA VAL A 605 -5.27 34.39 -26.36
C VAL A 605 -5.56 32.88 -26.26
N LEU A 606 -6.77 32.51 -25.88
CA LEU A 606 -7.10 31.09 -25.76
C LEU A 606 -7.06 30.41 -27.14
N ASP A 607 -6.58 29.19 -27.25
CA ASP A 607 -6.53 28.35 -28.47
C ASP A 607 -7.87 28.33 -29.19
N SER A 608 -8.98 28.29 -28.43
CA SER A 608 -10.33 28.36 -28.96
C SER A 608 -10.64 29.69 -29.66
N GLU A 609 -9.89 30.76 -29.38
CA GLU A 609 -10.00 32.07 -29.99
C GLU A 609 -8.97 32.27 -31.10
N GLU A 610 -7.76 31.76 -30.92
CA GLU A 610 -6.66 31.80 -31.90
C GLU A 610 -6.86 30.87 -33.05
N SER A 611 -7.11 29.60 -32.79
CA SER A 611 -7.31 28.58 -33.84
C SER A 611 -8.55 28.80 -34.64
N GLY A 612 -9.14 30.03 -34.59
CA GLY A 612 -10.36 30.32 -35.30
C GLY A 612 -11.47 29.34 -35.00
N GLY A 613 -11.39 28.70 -33.85
CA GLY A 613 -12.29 27.78 -33.19
C GLY A 613 -13.15 27.00 -34.12
N GLY A 614 -12.69 25.90 -34.51
CA GLY A 614 -13.55 24.85 -34.88
C GLY A 614 -14.57 25.19 -36.00
N PHE A 615 -14.21 24.89 -37.17
CA PHE A 615 -15.28 24.61 -38.13
C PHE A 615 -15.75 23.16 -37.86
N VAL A 616 -17.06 23.01 -37.99
CA VAL A 616 -17.69 21.70 -37.85
C VAL A 616 -17.79 21.08 -39.23
N PHE A 617 -17.31 19.86 -39.42
CA PHE A 617 -17.44 19.18 -40.71
C PHE A 617 -18.91 18.96 -41.05
N ASN A 618 -19.26 19.18 -42.34
CA ASN A 618 -20.55 18.76 -42.82
C ASN A 618 -20.53 17.28 -43.12
N LEU A 619 -21.13 16.48 -42.24
CA LEU A 619 -21.22 15.05 -42.31
C LEU A 619 -22.60 14.55 -42.77
N SER A 620 -23.45 15.42 -43.33
CA SER A 620 -24.78 15.05 -43.86
C SER A 620 -24.73 13.85 -44.81
N ASN A 621 -23.61 13.71 -45.51
CA ASN A 621 -23.24 12.50 -46.22
C ASN A 621 -22.00 11.88 -45.53
N PRO A 622 -22.14 10.89 -44.66
CA PRO A 622 -21.00 10.28 -43.97
C PRO A 622 -19.97 9.66 -44.92
N TYR A 623 -20.34 9.33 -46.16
CA TYR A 623 -19.45 8.76 -47.17
C TYR A 623 -18.71 9.83 -47.99
N ASP A 624 -19.06 11.09 -47.86
CA ASP A 624 -18.46 12.21 -48.54
C ASP A 624 -18.50 13.46 -47.65
N PRO A 625 -17.69 13.45 -46.60
CA PRO A 625 -17.61 14.55 -45.66
C PRO A 625 -17.10 15.81 -46.36
N ARG A 626 -17.63 16.97 -45.99
CA ARG A 626 -17.26 18.26 -46.57
C ARG A 626 -16.79 19.24 -45.54
N VAL A 627 -15.75 19.96 -45.88
CA VAL A 627 -15.34 21.15 -45.16
C VAL A 627 -16.38 22.27 -45.46
N PRO A 628 -16.91 22.93 -44.47
CA PRO A 628 -17.89 24.02 -44.70
C PRO A 628 -17.28 25.12 -45.54
N ALA A 629 -18.08 25.64 -46.46
CA ALA A 629 -17.66 26.71 -47.35
C ALA A 629 -17.60 28.09 -46.63
N ILE A 630 -18.21 28.22 -45.47
CA ILE A 630 -18.29 29.45 -44.66
C ILE A 630 -18.24 29.06 -43.20
N THR A 631 -17.28 29.59 -42.46
CA THR A 631 -17.23 29.59 -41.00
C THR A 631 -17.64 30.98 -40.52
N ASN A 632 -18.31 31.06 -39.38
CA ASN A 632 -18.70 32.35 -38.81
C ASN A 632 -17.49 33.12 -38.21
N LYS A 633 -16.32 32.57 -38.25
CA LYS A 633 -15.04 33.20 -37.92
C LYS A 633 -14.09 33.05 -39.11
N SER A 634 -13.15 33.96 -39.24
CA SER A 634 -12.22 34.07 -40.37
C SER A 634 -11.15 32.98 -40.41
N VAL A 635 -11.54 31.73 -40.37
CA VAL A 635 -10.60 30.59 -40.50
C VAL A 635 -10.19 30.46 -41.93
N SER A 636 -8.95 30.68 -42.26
CA SER A 636 -8.40 30.36 -43.55
C SER A 636 -7.77 28.96 -43.50
N LEU A 637 -8.51 27.98 -43.95
CA LEU A 637 -7.96 26.66 -44.15
C LEU A 637 -6.77 26.70 -45.15
N PRO A 638 -5.75 25.85 -44.90
CA PRO A 638 -4.63 25.78 -45.82
C PRO A 638 -5.11 25.49 -47.27
N PRO A 639 -4.49 26.05 -48.28
CA PRO A 639 -4.87 25.82 -49.65
C PRO A 639 -4.82 24.31 -49.98
N GLY A 640 -5.96 23.78 -50.44
CA GLY A 640 -6.07 22.37 -50.82
C GLY A 640 -6.42 21.43 -49.68
N TYR A 641 -6.74 21.92 -48.49
CA TYR A 641 -7.25 21.12 -47.38
C TYR A 641 -8.50 20.35 -47.80
N SER A 642 -8.48 19.05 -47.53
CA SER A 642 -9.62 18.16 -47.82
C SER A 642 -9.72 17.06 -46.78
N VAL A 643 -10.94 16.59 -46.57
CA VAL A 643 -11.25 15.44 -45.70
C VAL A 643 -11.95 14.36 -46.56
N ASN A 644 -11.60 13.11 -46.34
CA ASN A 644 -12.27 11.96 -46.91
C ASN A 644 -12.66 10.99 -45.83
N SER A 645 -13.68 10.19 -46.05
CA SER A 645 -14.08 9.14 -45.10
C SER A 645 -13.97 7.74 -45.69
N ALA A 646 -13.77 6.76 -44.82
CA ALA A 646 -13.99 5.36 -45.09
C ALA A 646 -14.99 4.81 -44.09
N VAL A 647 -16.01 4.14 -44.55
CA VAL A 647 -17.10 3.60 -43.74
C VAL A 647 -17.17 2.10 -43.92
N SER A 648 -17.07 1.36 -42.85
CA SER A 648 -17.24 -0.10 -42.82
C SER A 648 -18.28 -0.47 -41.76
N LEU A 649 -19.44 -0.88 -42.20
CA LEU A 649 -20.55 -1.26 -41.33
C LEU A 649 -20.83 -2.74 -41.41
N SER A 650 -21.13 -3.33 -40.26
CA SER A 650 -21.62 -4.69 -40.15
C SER A 650 -23.03 -4.84 -40.75
N SER A 651 -23.41 -6.08 -41.09
CA SER A 651 -24.73 -6.37 -41.68
C SER A 651 -25.86 -5.93 -40.74
N GLY A 652 -26.73 -5.09 -41.26
CA GLY A 652 -27.88 -4.53 -40.52
C GLY A 652 -27.59 -3.25 -39.76
N SER A 653 -26.35 -2.80 -39.64
CA SER A 653 -26.00 -1.49 -39.12
C SER A 653 -26.22 -0.40 -40.16
N SER A 654 -26.49 0.82 -39.70
CA SER A 654 -26.66 2.02 -40.54
C SER A 654 -25.93 3.20 -39.95
N ILE A 655 -25.56 4.16 -40.80
CA ILE A 655 -24.95 5.42 -40.41
C ILE A 655 -25.72 6.60 -40.94
N VAL A 656 -25.97 7.60 -40.15
CA VAL A 656 -26.58 8.86 -40.52
C VAL A 656 -25.70 9.99 -40.00
N GLY A 657 -25.48 11.01 -40.78
CA GLY A 657 -24.71 12.17 -40.41
C GLY A 657 -25.53 13.44 -40.48
N GLY A 658 -25.03 14.49 -39.79
CA GLY A 658 -25.63 15.85 -39.77
C GLY A 658 -24.68 16.90 -40.33
N ASN A 659 -25.24 18.06 -40.69
CA ASN A 659 -24.47 19.18 -41.19
C ASN A 659 -23.74 19.96 -40.05
N THR A 660 -23.98 19.56 -38.82
CA THR A 660 -23.35 20.09 -37.61
C THR A 660 -22.26 19.15 -37.07
N GLY A 661 -21.64 18.34 -37.92
CA GLY A 661 -20.54 17.46 -37.55
C GLY A 661 -20.94 16.15 -36.82
N SER A 662 -22.22 15.91 -36.64
CA SER A 662 -22.71 14.74 -35.93
C SER A 662 -22.75 13.49 -36.78
N ILE A 663 -22.46 12.34 -36.18
CA ILE A 663 -22.63 11.01 -36.75
C ILE A 663 -23.38 10.14 -35.77
N THR A 664 -24.35 9.40 -36.28
CA THR A 664 -25.05 8.37 -35.51
C THR A 664 -24.90 7.04 -36.22
N ILE A 665 -24.31 6.06 -35.55
CA ILE A 665 -24.23 4.67 -36.04
C ILE A 665 -25.27 3.86 -35.26
N THR A 666 -26.22 3.27 -35.97
CA THR A 666 -27.22 2.40 -35.36
C THR A 666 -26.81 0.94 -35.54
N ILE A 667 -26.69 0.20 -34.46
CA ILE A 667 -26.29 -1.20 -34.43
C ILE A 667 -27.53 -2.05 -34.10
N PRO A 668 -27.81 -3.16 -34.81
CA PRO A 668 -28.92 -4.04 -34.48
C PRO A 668 -28.76 -4.63 -33.07
N ALA A 669 -29.88 -4.79 -32.34
CA ALA A 669 -29.88 -5.41 -31.03
C ALA A 669 -29.27 -6.83 -31.11
N ASN A 670 -28.38 -7.13 -30.13
CA ASN A 670 -27.65 -8.40 -30.03
C ASN A 670 -26.63 -8.67 -31.17
N ALA A 671 -26.16 -7.66 -31.86
CA ALA A 671 -25.12 -7.82 -32.87
C ALA A 671 -23.73 -7.76 -32.22
N SER A 672 -22.99 -8.84 -32.28
CA SER A 672 -21.54 -8.87 -32.05
C SER A 672 -20.85 -8.39 -33.34
N ALA A 673 -20.69 -7.09 -33.53
CA ALA A 673 -20.29 -6.58 -34.83
C ALA A 673 -19.50 -5.27 -34.71
N GLU A 674 -18.38 -5.19 -35.38
CA GLU A 674 -17.55 -4.00 -35.45
C GLU A 674 -18.04 -3.08 -36.59
N ASN A 675 -18.16 -1.77 -36.26
CA ASN A 675 -18.48 -0.72 -37.21
C ASN A 675 -17.41 0.35 -37.14
N ASN A 676 -16.81 0.67 -38.27
CA ASN A 676 -15.69 1.62 -38.32
C ASN A 676 -16.07 2.85 -39.17
N TYR A 677 -15.77 4.02 -38.62
CA TYR A 677 -15.81 5.29 -39.35
C TYR A 677 -14.42 5.94 -39.27
N THR A 678 -13.81 6.15 -40.40
CA THR A 678 -12.48 6.74 -40.52
C THR A 678 -12.54 8.05 -41.26
N LEU A 679 -11.96 9.10 -40.70
CA LEU A 679 -11.69 10.37 -41.35
C LEU A 679 -10.20 10.45 -41.72
N ASN A 680 -9.92 10.82 -42.97
CA ASN A 680 -8.58 11.03 -43.47
C ASN A 680 -8.43 12.50 -43.87
N PHE A 681 -7.52 13.20 -43.25
CA PHE A 681 -7.22 14.59 -43.51
C PHE A 681 -6.04 14.71 -44.46
N SER A 682 -6.08 15.67 -45.37
CA SER A 682 -4.97 15.91 -46.32
C SER A 682 -3.77 16.58 -45.68
N GLN A 683 -3.91 17.13 -44.46
CA GLN A 683 -2.88 17.75 -43.65
C GLN A 683 -3.16 17.43 -42.18
N PRO A 684 -2.15 17.51 -41.27
CA PRO A 684 -2.36 17.39 -39.84
C PRO A 684 -3.45 18.33 -39.35
N SER A 685 -4.29 17.85 -38.45
CA SER A 685 -5.45 18.59 -37.94
C SER A 685 -5.75 18.17 -36.53
N ASN A 686 -5.94 19.11 -35.64
CA ASN A 686 -6.46 18.86 -34.30
C ASN A 686 -7.96 18.60 -34.39
N ILE A 687 -8.42 17.54 -33.77
CA ILE A 687 -9.82 17.08 -33.86
C ILE A 687 -10.37 16.90 -32.47
N GLN A 688 -11.55 17.49 -32.25
CA GLN A 688 -12.34 17.24 -31.06
C GLN A 688 -13.50 16.30 -31.42
N VAL A 689 -13.70 15.25 -30.62
CA VAL A 689 -14.83 14.33 -30.68
C VAL A 689 -15.58 14.38 -29.36
N SER A 690 -16.84 14.77 -29.38
CA SER A 690 -17.70 14.82 -28.19
C SER A 690 -18.90 13.88 -28.35
N PHE A 691 -19.34 13.28 -27.27
CA PHE A 691 -20.50 12.39 -27.23
C PHE A 691 -21.74 13.14 -26.72
N LEU A 692 -22.67 13.39 -27.62
CA LEU A 692 -23.75 14.37 -27.38
C LEU A 692 -25.04 13.79 -26.79
N ASP A 693 -25.26 12.47 -26.78
CA ASP A 693 -26.54 11.89 -26.36
C ASP A 693 -26.38 10.52 -25.68
N ALA A 694 -26.73 10.46 -24.41
CA ALA A 694 -26.72 9.24 -23.60
C ALA A 694 -27.95 8.35 -23.83
N SER A 695 -29.04 8.88 -24.38
CA SER A 695 -30.31 8.15 -24.51
C SER A 695 -30.30 7.01 -25.51
N SER A 696 -29.31 6.96 -26.38
CA SER A 696 -29.12 5.94 -27.43
C SER A 696 -28.04 4.90 -27.10
N ARG A 697 -27.43 4.94 -25.91
CA ARG A 697 -26.34 4.05 -25.52
C ARG A 697 -26.83 2.67 -25.09
N VAL A 698 -26.00 1.66 -25.31
CA VAL A 698 -26.22 0.27 -24.89
C VAL A 698 -25.12 -0.12 -23.88
N ASP A 699 -25.47 -0.74 -22.78
CA ASP A 699 -24.58 -1.03 -21.63
C ASP A 699 -23.31 -1.83 -21.96
N ASN A 700 -23.24 -2.48 -23.12
CA ASN A 700 -22.09 -3.29 -23.55
C ASN A 700 -21.44 -2.79 -24.85
N GLU A 701 -21.63 -1.54 -25.19
CA GLU A 701 -21.02 -0.96 -26.39
C GLU A 701 -19.60 -0.52 -26.08
N ILE A 702 -18.64 -1.10 -26.80
CA ILE A 702 -17.23 -0.71 -26.72
C ILE A 702 -16.93 0.26 -27.85
N ILE A 703 -16.31 1.38 -27.50
CA ILE A 703 -15.91 2.43 -28.42
C ILE A 703 -14.39 2.52 -28.44
N LYS A 704 -13.82 2.52 -29.65
CA LYS A 704 -12.41 2.76 -29.85
C LYS A 704 -12.21 3.99 -30.71
N ILE A 705 -11.45 4.96 -30.22
CA ILE A 705 -10.97 6.11 -30.96
C ILE A 705 -9.47 5.94 -31.11
N GLN A 706 -8.95 6.08 -32.32
CA GLN A 706 -7.52 5.93 -32.56
C GLN A 706 -7.03 6.83 -33.69
N THR A 707 -5.78 7.26 -33.60
CA THR A 707 -5.06 7.86 -34.72
C THR A 707 -4.37 6.79 -35.56
N SER A 708 -4.23 7.06 -36.86
CA SER A 708 -3.47 6.15 -37.76
C SER A 708 -1.94 6.36 -37.66
N ASP A 709 -1.52 7.45 -37.07
CA ASP A 709 -0.10 7.75 -36.82
C ASP A 709 0.27 7.31 -35.40
N THR A 710 1.11 6.30 -35.27
CA THR A 710 1.56 5.75 -34.00
C THR A 710 2.45 6.71 -33.20
N ASN A 711 2.91 7.80 -33.78
CA ASN A 711 3.70 8.83 -33.14
C ASN A 711 2.83 10.01 -32.62
N LYS A 712 1.53 9.94 -32.82
CA LYS A 712 0.57 10.94 -32.37
C LYS A 712 -0.35 10.34 -31.30
N THR A 713 -0.66 11.15 -30.32
CA THR A 713 -1.56 10.77 -29.23
C THR A 713 -2.89 11.47 -29.33
N ILE A 714 -3.89 10.93 -28.68
CA ILE A 714 -5.20 11.52 -28.44
C ILE A 714 -5.45 11.48 -26.93
N SER A 715 -6.13 12.48 -26.41
CA SER A 715 -6.41 12.59 -24.97
C SER A 715 -7.90 12.59 -24.70
N LEU A 716 -8.29 11.76 -23.75
CA LEU A 716 -9.61 11.81 -23.13
C LEU A 716 -9.57 12.90 -22.04
N VAL A 717 -10.49 13.83 -22.11
CA VAL A 717 -10.59 14.98 -21.18
C VAL A 717 -12.02 15.10 -20.64
N ASN A 718 -12.17 15.72 -19.47
CA ASN A 718 -13.46 15.98 -18.81
C ASN A 718 -14.29 14.71 -18.53
N ASN A 719 -13.62 13.58 -18.27
CA ASN A 719 -14.31 12.35 -17.96
C ASN A 719 -14.65 12.27 -16.45
N GLU A 720 -15.83 12.70 -16.08
CA GLU A 720 -16.35 12.64 -14.70
C GLU A 720 -16.87 11.22 -14.35
N ASN A 721 -16.13 10.17 -14.75
CA ASN A 721 -16.51 8.77 -14.62
C ASN A 721 -17.72 8.34 -15.48
N ASP A 722 -17.96 9.05 -16.54
CA ASP A 722 -19.00 8.76 -17.52
C ASP A 722 -18.59 7.71 -18.54
N PHE A 723 -17.28 7.46 -18.65
CA PHE A 723 -16.67 6.54 -19.57
C PHE A 723 -15.58 5.75 -18.84
N PHE A 724 -15.67 4.44 -18.89
CA PHE A 724 -14.66 3.53 -18.36
C PHE A 724 -13.66 3.24 -19.48
N VAL A 725 -12.37 3.37 -19.19
CA VAL A 725 -11.29 3.25 -20.17
C VAL A 725 -10.49 1.99 -19.90
N ASP A 726 -10.20 1.24 -20.93
CA ASP A 726 -9.24 0.12 -20.90
C ASP A 726 -7.84 0.71 -21.12
N THR A 727 -7.12 0.95 -20.01
CA THR A 727 -5.83 1.68 -20.04
C THR A 727 -4.65 0.81 -20.42
N ASP A 728 -4.74 -0.50 -20.25
CA ASP A 728 -3.70 -1.48 -20.56
C ASP A 728 -4.04 -2.43 -21.72
N PHE A 729 -5.24 -2.28 -22.29
CA PHE A 729 -5.74 -3.07 -23.43
C PHE A 729 -5.93 -4.57 -23.12
N ASP A 730 -6.18 -4.93 -21.88
CA ASP A 730 -6.40 -6.31 -21.44
C ASP A 730 -7.88 -6.77 -21.61
N GLY A 731 -8.78 -5.82 -21.89
CA GLY A 731 -10.23 -6.02 -22.04
C GLY A 731 -11.02 -5.72 -20.76
N GLY A 732 -10.33 -5.35 -19.67
CA GLY A 732 -10.90 -4.69 -18.49
C GLY A 732 -11.23 -3.23 -18.80
N PHE A 733 -12.08 -2.58 -18.02
CA PHE A 733 -12.44 -1.18 -18.22
C PHE A 733 -12.43 -0.47 -16.87
N GLU A 734 -11.41 0.37 -16.65
CA GLU A 734 -11.19 1.06 -15.38
C GLU A 734 -12.16 2.23 -15.23
N SER A 735 -12.69 2.35 -14.02
CA SER A 735 -13.51 3.50 -13.60
C SER A 735 -12.64 4.58 -12.96
N GLY A 736 -13.13 5.83 -12.98
CA GLY A 736 -12.46 6.94 -12.30
C GLY A 736 -11.27 7.54 -13.05
N ILE A 737 -11.07 7.16 -14.30
CA ILE A 737 -10.06 7.74 -15.18
C ILE A 737 -10.59 9.08 -15.70
N ALA A 738 -10.22 10.18 -15.04
CA ALA A 738 -10.61 11.53 -15.48
C ALA A 738 -9.92 11.98 -16.77
N TYR A 739 -8.86 11.30 -17.18
CA TYR A 739 -7.84 11.77 -18.06
C TYR A 739 -6.98 10.66 -18.56
N TYR A 740 -6.84 10.42 -19.83
CA TYR A 740 -6.05 9.36 -20.42
C TYR A 740 -5.52 9.75 -21.78
N THR A 741 -4.23 9.64 -22.02
CA THR A 741 -3.56 9.97 -23.27
C THR A 741 -2.86 8.75 -23.85
N ASN A 742 -3.21 8.39 -25.07
CA ASN A 742 -2.58 7.29 -25.82
C ASN A 742 -2.83 7.50 -27.33
N ASN A 743 -2.20 6.72 -28.20
CA ASN A 743 -2.52 6.68 -29.62
C ASN A 743 -3.89 6.01 -29.93
N SER A 744 -4.46 5.36 -28.94
CA SER A 744 -5.77 4.72 -29.01
C SER A 744 -6.46 4.80 -27.64
N ILE A 745 -7.71 5.20 -27.63
CA ILE A 745 -8.58 5.17 -26.44
C ILE A 745 -9.63 4.11 -26.69
N LEU A 746 -9.67 3.11 -25.84
CA LEU A 746 -10.66 2.04 -25.82
C LEU A 746 -11.49 2.17 -24.57
N GLY A 747 -12.81 2.12 -24.67
CA GLY A 747 -13.63 2.26 -23.49
C GLY A 747 -15.11 1.96 -23.73
N LYS A 748 -15.88 2.04 -22.66
CA LYS A 748 -17.35 1.90 -22.65
C LYS A 748 -17.99 2.92 -21.74
N PHE A 749 -19.22 3.29 -22.04
CA PHE A 749 -19.97 4.19 -21.16
C PHE A 749 -20.34 3.52 -19.84
N ASN A 750 -20.28 4.31 -18.75
CA ASN A 750 -20.77 3.89 -17.45
C ASN A 750 -22.30 3.69 -17.51
N PRO A 751 -22.81 2.50 -17.26
CA PRO A 751 -24.24 2.21 -17.36
C PRO A 751 -25.08 2.93 -16.29
N SER A 752 -24.45 3.44 -15.24
CA SER A 752 -25.12 4.14 -14.14
C SER A 752 -25.38 5.62 -14.45
N VAL A 753 -24.80 6.16 -15.52
CA VAL A 753 -24.95 7.58 -15.89
C VAL A 753 -26.05 7.75 -16.93
N SER A 754 -27.05 8.57 -16.62
CA SER A 754 -28.12 8.95 -17.53
C SER A 754 -28.04 10.43 -17.87
N GLY A 755 -27.97 10.77 -19.13
CA GLY A 755 -27.88 12.16 -19.62
C GLY A 755 -26.84 12.34 -20.72
N ALA A 756 -26.66 13.57 -21.23
CA ALA A 756 -25.54 13.91 -22.06
C ALA A 756 -24.27 13.86 -21.23
N SER A 757 -23.18 13.31 -21.78
CA SER A 757 -21.87 13.39 -21.11
C SER A 757 -20.99 14.35 -21.88
N ASP A 758 -20.22 15.13 -21.13
CA ASP A 758 -19.27 16.10 -21.67
C ASP A 758 -17.91 15.45 -21.99
N ILE A 759 -17.90 14.14 -22.19
CA ILE A 759 -16.68 13.42 -22.56
C ILE A 759 -16.19 13.94 -23.89
N THR A 760 -14.96 14.39 -23.90
CA THR A 760 -14.31 14.93 -25.10
C THR A 760 -12.99 14.20 -25.33
N VAL A 761 -12.72 13.85 -26.57
CA VAL A 761 -11.42 13.33 -27.01
C VAL A 761 -10.82 14.36 -27.95
N VAL A 762 -9.62 14.81 -27.66
CA VAL A 762 -8.85 15.80 -28.43
C VAL A 762 -7.60 15.15 -28.98
N GLY A 763 -7.17 15.54 -30.17
CA GLY A 763 -5.96 15.03 -30.75
C GLY A 763 -5.53 15.76 -32.00
#